data_46a21786e1c44591b3aab5f76da2f3f1
#
_entry.id   46a21786e1c44591b3aab5f76da2f3f1
#
_cell.length_a   1.000
_cell.length_b   1.000
_cell.length_c   1.000
_cell.angle_alpha   90.00
_cell.angle_beta   90.00
_cell.angle_gamma   90.00
#
_symmetry.space_group_name_H-M   'P 1'
#
loop_
_entity.id
_entity.type
_entity.pdbx_description
1 polymer ?
#
loop_
_entity_poly.entity_id
_entity_poly.type
_entity_poly.pdbx_seq_one_letter_code
_entity_poly.pdbx_strand_id
1 'polypeptide(L)'
;MTAAVTTDPGTAARAERGSQATALQHPQRAGPRDRHSAEEIVASLPLLPVWSSRSPGRNAQRQRGAERILDWLSEFPGDGWQARWLLSGADNGTGWIEEAAAGTGDIPAVRREVVTDGFAVLLLRQVVLPGYQLLGRYRTTSLFREARRVFSPGLFDRIGQAGRTTGHSAVQQAVAESCLLKMMLHTGRDLGELTQEDLIGYHDWGRRTSGKIPPGLHAAWDLLRDAGVLTTQLPLRRVVGRGQLTASQLVDRYQLQCHPARDAFVAYPDERRPGLDYNSLQGLASRLVGTFWADIGQHHPGIGSLRLPAQVAEDWKQRLAFRTDRKGNQVRRTNRLGVLVSVRAFYLDIALRALEDPGWVRWAVPSPVRRSDLSGFAKEKKQVQARMHQRIRERLPRLPDLLAAAESHHADQAELLAAAEAAAIGQAFEHAGRRYRRISRHEDRARRRLQYRQSMILAEDLDSGVQHDVTHSEDEAFWALAVIETLRHTGIRIEELQEITHLALVSYQLPDTGEVVPLLQIVPSKSNEERLLLVTPELASVLATVISRLRGDNDGVIPLVARCDSCEHVTGPPLPHLFQRRAGWKHDVMNYKMLSRLIGGALTRAGITGQTGQPLRYLPHDFRRIFTTDAVTGGLPVHIAARLLGHASVTTTEAYLAVFQDDLIRCYRAFLNGRRAARPSEEYREPTDAEWREFQQHFTERKVELGECARPYGTPCQHEHACLTELIFIG
;
A
#
# COMPACT_ATOMS: atom_id res chain seq x y z
N MET A 1 20.96 45.31 -26.78
CA MET A 1 21.05 43.85 -26.59
C MET A 1 19.97 43.44 -25.60
N THR A 2 18.83 43.02 -26.12
CA THR A 2 17.62 42.63 -25.38
C THR A 2 17.71 41.15 -25.10
N ALA A 3 17.76 40.79 -23.82
CA ALA A 3 17.78 39.39 -23.38
C ALA A 3 16.36 38.82 -23.51
N ALA A 4 16.20 37.78 -24.34
CA ALA A 4 14.99 37.02 -24.47
C ALA A 4 14.83 36.13 -23.24
N VAL A 5 13.74 36.32 -22.49
CA VAL A 5 13.30 35.44 -21.40
C VAL A 5 12.69 34.20 -22.07
N THR A 6 13.42 33.09 -22.00
CA THR A 6 12.90 31.77 -22.35
C THR A 6 11.97 31.28 -21.24
N THR A 7 10.68 31.32 -21.50
CA THR A 7 9.68 30.69 -20.65
C THR A 7 9.79 29.15 -20.72
N ASP A 8 9.98 28.52 -19.58
CA ASP A 8 10.06 27.08 -19.40
C ASP A 8 8.75 26.40 -19.90
N PRO A 9 8.81 25.44 -20.85
CA PRO A 9 7.63 24.73 -21.36
C PRO A 9 6.84 23.97 -20.26
N GLY A 10 7.48 23.68 -19.13
CA GLY A 10 6.82 23.07 -17.96
C GLY A 10 5.81 23.98 -17.28
N THR A 11 6.01 25.29 -17.33
CA THR A 11 5.14 26.28 -16.68
C THR A 11 3.87 26.54 -17.49
N ALA A 12 3.96 26.56 -18.81
CA ALA A 12 2.80 26.68 -19.69
C ALA A 12 1.86 25.48 -19.64
N ALA A 13 2.41 24.27 -19.66
CA ALA A 13 1.63 23.02 -19.51
C ALA A 13 1.02 22.85 -18.10
N ARG A 14 1.57 23.53 -17.09
CA ARG A 14 1.02 23.55 -15.72
C ARG A 14 -0.11 24.58 -15.60
N ALA A 15 -0.01 25.70 -16.31
CA ALA A 15 -1.06 26.72 -16.37
C ALA A 15 -2.27 26.24 -17.18
N GLU A 16 -2.06 25.55 -18.31
CA GLU A 16 -3.15 24.95 -19.11
C GLU A 16 -3.86 23.81 -18.37
N ARG A 17 -3.12 22.94 -17.64
CA ARG A 17 -3.72 21.93 -16.77
C ARG A 17 -4.47 22.54 -15.59
N GLY A 18 -4.02 23.66 -15.06
CA GLY A 18 -4.71 24.42 -14.03
C GLY A 18 -6.04 24.99 -14.55
N SER A 19 -6.04 25.56 -15.74
CA SER A 19 -7.23 26.14 -16.39
C SER A 19 -8.27 25.05 -16.73
N GLN A 20 -7.85 23.90 -17.31
CA GLN A 20 -8.77 22.79 -17.58
C GLN A 20 -9.29 22.12 -16.31
N ALA A 21 -8.45 21.99 -15.26
CA ALA A 21 -8.87 21.48 -13.98
C ALA A 21 -9.91 22.40 -13.29
N THR A 22 -9.74 23.73 -13.42
CA THR A 22 -10.69 24.71 -12.88
C THR A 22 -12.04 24.63 -13.58
N ALA A 23 -12.07 24.48 -14.90
CA ALA A 23 -13.31 24.35 -15.67
C ALA A 23 -14.14 23.09 -15.31
N LEU A 24 -13.46 22.00 -14.89
CA LEU A 24 -14.12 20.76 -14.45
C LEU A 24 -14.61 20.78 -12.98
N GLN A 25 -14.28 21.80 -12.21
CA GLN A 25 -14.60 21.93 -10.79
C GLN A 25 -15.91 22.69 -10.51
N HIS A 26 -16.40 23.44 -11.49
CA HIS A 26 -17.61 24.24 -11.30
C HIS A 26 -18.85 23.44 -11.67
N PRO A 27 -19.88 23.40 -10.80
CA PRO A 27 -21.15 22.87 -11.22
C PRO A 27 -21.68 23.71 -12.40
N GLN A 28 -22.23 23.03 -13.39
CA GLN A 28 -22.92 23.74 -14.51
C GLN A 28 -24.20 24.45 -14.04
N ARG A 29 -24.55 24.32 -12.76
CA ARG A 29 -25.71 24.92 -12.12
C ARG A 29 -25.32 26.20 -11.40
N ALA A 30 -26.09 27.24 -11.62
CA ALA A 30 -26.12 28.42 -10.77
C ALA A 30 -26.92 28.16 -9.50
N GLY A 31 -26.63 28.90 -8.44
CA GLY A 31 -27.41 28.82 -7.21
C GLY A 31 -28.86 29.25 -7.41
N PRO A 32 -29.78 28.85 -6.52
CA PRO A 32 -31.21 29.19 -6.67
C PRO A 32 -31.50 30.68 -6.63
N ARG A 33 -30.54 31.51 -6.19
CA ARG A 33 -30.64 32.96 -6.14
C ARG A 33 -29.73 33.70 -7.11
N ASP A 34 -29.20 33.00 -8.07
CA ASP A 34 -28.23 33.51 -9.05
C ASP A 34 -28.76 34.75 -9.82
N ARG A 35 -30.06 34.82 -10.09
CA ARG A 35 -30.71 35.87 -10.86
C ARG A 35 -31.54 36.86 -10.04
N HIS A 36 -31.54 36.77 -8.71
CA HIS A 36 -32.17 37.74 -7.84
C HIS A 36 -31.38 39.04 -7.82
N SER A 37 -32.06 40.19 -7.64
CA SER A 37 -31.35 41.45 -7.45
C SER A 37 -30.57 41.48 -6.14
N ALA A 38 -29.60 42.37 -6.01
CA ALA A 38 -28.86 42.56 -4.77
C ALA A 38 -29.79 42.88 -3.57
N GLU A 39 -30.78 43.73 -3.83
CA GLU A 39 -31.80 44.12 -2.82
C GLU A 39 -32.63 42.95 -2.37
N GLU A 40 -33.13 42.10 -3.30
CA GLU A 40 -33.89 40.87 -2.96
C GLU A 40 -33.03 39.88 -2.14
N ILE A 41 -31.76 39.75 -2.48
CA ILE A 41 -30.83 38.89 -1.75
C ILE A 41 -30.67 39.41 -0.32
N VAL A 42 -30.34 40.69 -0.16
CA VAL A 42 -30.14 41.34 1.15
C VAL A 42 -31.41 41.26 1.98
N ALA A 43 -32.59 41.57 1.40
CA ALA A 43 -33.89 41.46 2.08
C ALA A 43 -34.20 40.03 2.54
N SER A 44 -33.62 39.02 1.90
CA SER A 44 -33.82 37.62 2.26
C SER A 44 -32.93 37.13 3.41
N LEU A 45 -31.85 37.87 3.78
CA LEU A 45 -30.91 37.42 4.82
C LEU A 45 -31.54 37.21 6.20
N PRO A 46 -32.47 38.08 6.66
CA PRO A 46 -33.15 37.88 7.95
C PRO A 46 -33.99 36.58 8.04
N LEU A 47 -34.33 35.97 6.91
CA LEU A 47 -35.09 34.70 6.87
C LEU A 47 -34.17 33.48 7.15
N LEU A 48 -32.86 33.64 7.32
CA LEU A 48 -31.97 32.54 7.70
C LEU A 48 -32.20 32.17 9.18
N PRO A 49 -32.35 30.87 9.52
CA PRO A 49 -32.52 30.42 10.91
C PRO A 49 -31.42 30.91 11.86
N VAL A 50 -30.24 31.19 11.32
CA VAL A 50 -29.07 31.66 12.07
C VAL A 50 -29.14 33.15 12.40
N TRP A 51 -30.05 33.91 11.81
CA TRP A 51 -30.19 35.35 12.02
C TRP A 51 -30.74 35.67 13.41
N SER A 52 -31.74 34.95 13.87
CA SER A 52 -32.35 35.13 15.19
C SER A 52 -31.45 34.70 16.36
N SER A 53 -30.41 33.92 16.09
CA SER A 53 -29.51 33.39 17.11
C SER A 53 -28.29 34.28 17.34
N ARG A 54 -28.19 35.47 16.70
CA ARG A 54 -27.03 36.40 16.77
C ARG A 54 -27.46 37.77 17.26
N SER A 55 -26.49 38.51 17.76
CA SER A 55 -26.75 39.91 18.17
C SER A 55 -27.08 40.81 16.96
N PRO A 56 -27.91 41.85 17.16
CA PRO A 56 -28.24 42.81 16.08
C PRO A 56 -27.00 43.43 15.43
N GLY A 57 -25.95 43.74 16.18
CA GLY A 57 -24.72 44.27 15.63
C GLY A 57 -23.98 43.33 14.69
N ARG A 58 -23.99 42.01 14.99
CA ARG A 58 -23.39 41.02 14.09
C ARG A 58 -24.21 40.78 12.85
N ASN A 59 -25.53 40.85 12.96
CA ASN A 59 -26.38 40.75 11.79
C ASN A 59 -26.20 41.96 10.85
N ALA A 60 -26.10 43.16 11.40
CA ALA A 60 -25.78 44.36 10.62
C ALA A 60 -24.40 44.29 9.94
N GLN A 61 -23.40 43.67 10.60
CA GLN A 61 -22.09 43.42 10.03
C GLN A 61 -22.18 42.47 8.84
N ARG A 62 -22.94 41.37 8.95
CA ARG A 62 -23.17 40.38 7.88
C ARG A 62 -23.88 40.98 6.70
N GLN A 63 -24.88 41.78 6.94
CA GLN A 63 -25.62 42.49 5.90
C GLN A 63 -24.70 43.42 5.11
N ARG A 64 -23.96 44.30 5.81
CA ARG A 64 -22.99 45.20 5.17
C ARG A 64 -21.91 44.44 4.36
N GLY A 65 -21.45 43.30 4.89
CA GLY A 65 -20.50 42.45 4.17
C GLY A 65 -21.09 41.81 2.92
N ALA A 66 -22.34 41.37 2.98
CA ALA A 66 -23.04 40.82 1.82
C ALA A 66 -23.27 41.88 0.74
N GLU A 67 -23.74 43.07 1.12
CA GLU A 67 -23.92 44.24 0.22
C GLU A 67 -22.65 44.55 -0.53
N ARG A 68 -21.53 44.66 0.19
CA ARG A 68 -20.20 44.94 -0.41
C ARG A 68 -19.76 43.87 -1.41
N ILE A 69 -19.97 42.62 -1.11
CA ILE A 69 -19.60 41.54 -2.03
C ILE A 69 -20.47 41.60 -3.29
N LEU A 70 -21.75 41.86 -3.13
CA LEU A 70 -22.65 41.99 -4.27
C LEU A 70 -22.31 43.24 -5.14
N ASP A 71 -21.97 44.38 -4.52
CA ASP A 71 -21.49 45.58 -5.23
C ASP A 71 -20.21 45.28 -5.99
N TRP A 72 -19.21 44.68 -5.33
CA TRP A 72 -17.96 44.29 -5.97
C TRP A 72 -18.18 43.28 -7.11
N LEU A 73 -19.05 42.29 -6.95
CA LEU A 73 -19.39 41.35 -8.04
C LEU A 73 -20.13 41.99 -9.18
N SER A 74 -20.85 43.14 -8.95
CA SER A 74 -21.55 43.87 -9.98
C SER A 74 -20.60 44.57 -10.98
N GLU A 75 -19.34 44.78 -10.61
CA GLU A 75 -18.32 45.33 -11.49
C GLU A 75 -17.89 44.33 -12.59
N PHE A 76 -18.16 43.02 -12.39
CA PHE A 76 -17.78 41.99 -13.36
C PHE A 76 -18.93 41.69 -14.33
N PRO A 77 -18.61 41.43 -15.63
CA PRO A 77 -19.62 41.02 -16.59
C PRO A 77 -20.17 39.62 -16.27
N GLY A 78 -21.42 39.37 -16.57
CA GLY A 78 -22.02 38.02 -16.37
C GLY A 78 -23.52 38.07 -16.22
N ASP A 79 -24.20 37.02 -16.69
CA ASP A 79 -25.65 36.85 -16.62
C ASP A 79 -25.97 36.04 -15.34
N GLY A 80 -25.89 36.68 -14.18
CA GLY A 80 -26.09 36.11 -12.85
C GLY A 80 -24.84 36.15 -11.95
N TRP A 81 -25.05 35.96 -10.66
CA TRP A 81 -23.99 36.07 -9.64
C TRP A 81 -22.92 34.98 -9.79
N GLN A 82 -23.29 33.78 -10.21
CA GLN A 82 -22.35 32.71 -10.43
C GLN A 82 -21.37 33.02 -11.59
N ALA A 83 -21.90 33.59 -12.70
CA ALA A 83 -21.05 33.98 -13.80
C ALA A 83 -20.05 35.08 -13.39
N ARG A 84 -20.53 36.11 -12.68
CA ARG A 84 -19.70 37.21 -12.15
C ARG A 84 -18.66 36.68 -11.15
N TRP A 85 -19.04 35.76 -10.28
CA TRP A 85 -18.14 35.06 -9.32
C TRP A 85 -16.98 34.37 -10.06
N LEU A 86 -17.26 33.61 -11.10
CA LEU A 86 -16.25 32.91 -11.87
C LEU A 86 -15.34 33.86 -12.64
N LEU A 87 -15.91 34.90 -13.25
CA LEU A 87 -15.15 35.91 -14.03
C LEU A 87 -14.27 36.79 -13.13
N SER A 88 -14.68 37.04 -11.87
CA SER A 88 -13.85 37.78 -10.92
C SER A 88 -12.60 37.00 -10.46
N GLY A 89 -12.52 35.70 -10.75
CA GLY A 89 -11.42 34.87 -10.27
C GLY A 89 -11.42 34.59 -8.78
N ALA A 90 -12.46 34.98 -8.03
CA ALA A 90 -12.58 34.83 -6.58
C ALA A 90 -12.48 33.36 -6.12
N ASP A 91 -12.84 32.43 -6.97
CA ASP A 91 -12.80 31.00 -6.71
C ASP A 91 -11.37 30.41 -6.60
N ASN A 92 -10.38 31.12 -7.11
CA ASN A 92 -8.98 30.66 -7.13
C ASN A 92 -8.25 30.88 -5.81
N GLY A 93 -8.80 31.70 -4.89
CA GLY A 93 -8.15 31.99 -3.62
C GLY A 93 -8.93 32.95 -2.74
N THR A 94 -8.29 33.52 -1.74
CA THR A 94 -8.90 34.44 -0.76
C THR A 94 -8.46 35.91 -0.96
N GLY A 95 -7.69 36.23 -2.01
CA GLY A 95 -7.19 37.57 -2.30
C GLY A 95 -8.31 38.58 -2.55
N TRP A 96 -9.38 38.15 -3.22
CA TRP A 96 -10.56 38.95 -3.49
C TRP A 96 -11.22 39.57 -2.26
N ILE A 97 -11.00 39.00 -1.05
CA ILE A 97 -11.54 39.53 0.22
C ILE A 97 -10.97 40.92 0.49
N GLU A 98 -9.71 41.17 0.18
CA GLU A 98 -9.08 42.47 0.33
C GLU A 98 -9.59 43.47 -0.74
N GLU A 99 -9.82 42.99 -1.95
CA GLU A 99 -10.39 43.78 -3.05
C GLU A 99 -11.82 44.25 -2.73
N ALA A 100 -12.68 43.31 -2.34
CA ALA A 100 -14.08 43.59 -1.93
C ALA A 100 -14.13 44.44 -0.66
N ALA A 101 -13.08 44.47 0.16
CA ALA A 101 -12.99 45.30 1.36
C ALA A 101 -12.39 46.71 1.10
N ALA A 102 -11.90 46.98 -0.10
CA ALA A 102 -11.28 48.27 -0.43
C ALA A 102 -12.27 49.47 -0.30
N GLY A 103 -11.76 50.64 -0.02
CA GLY A 103 -12.58 51.86 0.03
C GLY A 103 -13.32 52.15 1.35
N THR A 104 -13.14 51.36 2.40
CA THR A 104 -13.77 51.57 3.72
C THR A 104 -12.77 52.19 4.71
N GLY A 105 -13.23 53.08 5.54
CA GLY A 105 -12.40 53.76 6.55
C GLY A 105 -11.95 52.93 7.77
N ASP A 106 -12.35 51.63 7.83
CA ASP A 106 -12.09 50.73 8.96
C ASP A 106 -10.66 50.16 8.99
N ILE A 107 -10.23 49.66 10.12
CA ILE A 107 -8.96 48.92 10.27
C ILE A 107 -8.97 47.63 9.37
N PRO A 108 -7.86 47.26 8.71
CA PRO A 108 -7.84 46.12 7.74
C PRO A 108 -8.39 44.80 8.29
N ALA A 109 -8.14 44.50 9.56
CA ALA A 109 -8.66 43.28 10.21
C ALA A 109 -10.18 43.28 10.32
N VAL A 110 -10.80 44.42 10.64
CA VAL A 110 -12.26 44.58 10.74
C VAL A 110 -12.90 44.48 9.38
N ARG A 111 -12.31 45.08 8.35
CA ARG A 111 -12.79 44.97 6.95
C ARG A 111 -12.86 43.53 6.47
N ARG A 112 -11.79 42.77 6.70
CA ARG A 112 -11.71 41.36 6.33
C ARG A 112 -12.77 40.53 7.06
N GLU A 113 -13.04 40.80 8.34
CA GLU A 113 -14.06 40.10 9.11
C GLU A 113 -15.47 40.39 8.58
N VAL A 114 -15.75 41.65 8.24
CA VAL A 114 -17.05 42.05 7.64
C VAL A 114 -17.31 41.32 6.34
N VAL A 115 -16.36 41.31 5.41
CA VAL A 115 -16.49 40.63 4.10
C VAL A 115 -16.60 39.12 4.32
N THR A 116 -15.83 38.54 5.21
CA THR A 116 -15.89 37.10 5.51
C THR A 116 -17.24 36.69 6.12
N ASP A 117 -17.79 37.49 7.02
CA ASP A 117 -19.13 37.25 7.61
C ASP A 117 -20.24 37.43 6.57
N GLY A 118 -20.12 38.42 5.69
CA GLY A 118 -21.04 38.63 4.55
C GLY A 118 -21.01 37.48 3.55
N PHE A 119 -19.80 36.99 3.21
CA PHE A 119 -19.65 35.84 2.31
C PHE A 119 -20.31 34.59 2.90
N ALA A 120 -20.18 34.36 4.20
CA ALA A 120 -20.82 33.21 4.85
C ALA A 120 -22.34 33.20 4.66
N VAL A 121 -23.03 34.32 4.78
CA VAL A 121 -24.50 34.37 4.59
C VAL A 121 -24.89 34.29 3.12
N LEU A 122 -24.09 34.80 2.18
CA LEU A 122 -24.30 34.61 0.75
C LEU A 122 -24.16 33.11 0.36
N LEU A 123 -23.20 32.38 0.95
CA LEU A 123 -23.07 30.93 0.78
C LEU A 123 -24.25 30.18 1.38
N LEU A 124 -24.73 30.55 2.56
CA LEU A 124 -25.91 29.94 3.19
C LEU A 124 -27.18 30.20 2.38
N ARG A 125 -27.24 31.28 1.60
CA ARG A 125 -28.31 31.59 0.66
C ARG A 125 -28.10 30.98 -0.73
N GLN A 126 -26.95 30.34 -0.95
CA GLN A 126 -26.57 29.74 -2.24
C GLN A 126 -26.66 30.77 -3.40
N VAL A 127 -26.22 32.00 -3.15
CA VAL A 127 -26.13 33.04 -4.17
C VAL A 127 -25.04 32.68 -5.19
N VAL A 128 -23.91 32.17 -4.70
CA VAL A 128 -22.81 31.61 -5.48
C VAL A 128 -22.43 30.23 -4.96
N LEU A 129 -21.98 29.36 -5.87
CA LEU A 129 -21.55 28.00 -5.60
C LEU A 129 -20.03 27.90 -5.80
N PRO A 130 -19.21 28.00 -4.73
CA PRO A 130 -17.77 28.05 -4.84
C PRO A 130 -17.16 26.69 -5.16
N GLY A 131 -15.96 26.70 -5.76
CA GLY A 131 -15.17 25.51 -5.99
C GLY A 131 -14.57 24.92 -4.72
N TYR A 132 -14.28 23.62 -4.75
CA TYR A 132 -13.66 22.92 -3.62
C TYR A 132 -12.30 23.50 -3.22
N GLN A 133 -11.58 24.15 -4.14
CA GLN A 133 -10.29 24.78 -3.84
C GLN A 133 -10.45 25.94 -2.86
N LEU A 134 -11.44 26.80 -3.08
CA LEU A 134 -11.77 27.89 -2.17
C LEU A 134 -12.30 27.33 -0.83
N LEU A 135 -13.27 26.40 -0.86
CA LEU A 135 -13.84 25.78 0.33
C LEU A 135 -12.81 25.03 1.20
N GLY A 136 -11.71 24.59 0.62
CA GLY A 136 -10.59 23.99 1.32
C GLY A 136 -9.68 25.00 2.04
N ARG A 137 -9.62 26.24 1.59
CA ARG A 137 -8.77 27.33 2.12
C ARG A 137 -9.53 28.32 3.01
N TYR A 138 -10.80 28.49 2.72
CA TYR A 138 -11.67 29.39 3.48
C TYR A 138 -11.85 28.87 4.91
N ARG A 139 -11.69 29.73 5.93
CA ARG A 139 -11.91 29.37 7.36
C ARG A 139 -13.40 29.20 7.65
N THR A 140 -13.87 27.98 7.55
CA THR A 140 -15.29 27.63 7.47
C THR A 140 -15.88 27.09 8.77
N THR A 141 -15.14 27.08 9.89
CA THR A 141 -15.62 26.44 11.15
C THR A 141 -16.96 27.04 11.65
N SER A 142 -17.16 28.35 11.57
CA SER A 142 -18.43 28.99 11.91
C SER A 142 -19.48 28.73 10.84
N LEU A 143 -19.13 28.82 9.56
CA LEU A 143 -20.01 28.56 8.44
C LEU A 143 -20.61 27.14 8.52
N PHE A 144 -19.79 26.12 8.78
CA PHE A 144 -20.30 24.73 8.85
C PHE A 144 -21.29 24.53 10.00
N ARG A 145 -21.06 25.14 11.16
CA ARG A 145 -21.98 25.09 12.28
C ARG A 145 -23.32 25.74 11.94
N GLU A 146 -23.30 26.84 11.21
CA GLU A 146 -24.49 27.56 10.77
C GLU A 146 -25.20 26.84 9.63
N ALA A 147 -24.45 26.33 8.65
CA ALA A 147 -24.98 25.56 7.53
C ALA A 147 -25.79 24.34 8.00
N ARG A 148 -25.33 23.64 9.04
CA ARG A 148 -26.08 22.53 9.66
C ARG A 148 -27.48 22.94 10.14
N ARG A 149 -27.67 24.19 10.54
CA ARG A 149 -28.99 24.72 10.99
C ARG A 149 -29.87 25.17 9.83
N VAL A 150 -29.25 25.50 8.70
CA VAL A 150 -29.95 25.99 7.51
C VAL A 150 -30.36 24.82 6.61
N PHE A 151 -29.49 23.86 6.42
CA PHE A 151 -29.67 22.75 5.49
C PHE A 151 -30.06 21.48 6.24
N SER A 152 -31.22 20.91 5.97
CA SER A 152 -31.71 19.61 6.45
C SER A 152 -31.33 19.23 7.90
N PRO A 153 -31.64 20.04 8.92
CA PRO A 153 -31.17 19.79 10.30
C PRO A 153 -31.56 18.41 10.81
N GLY A 154 -32.79 17.93 10.54
CA GLY A 154 -33.26 16.60 10.95
C GLY A 154 -32.50 15.45 10.31
N LEU A 155 -31.97 15.62 9.09
CA LEU A 155 -31.15 14.62 8.43
C LEU A 155 -29.73 14.59 9.02
N PHE A 156 -29.16 15.75 9.38
CA PHE A 156 -27.88 15.79 10.10
C PHE A 156 -27.96 15.09 11.46
N ASP A 157 -29.09 15.22 12.16
CA ASP A 157 -29.32 14.53 13.43
C ASP A 157 -29.40 13.01 13.24
N ARG A 158 -30.09 12.53 12.19
CA ARG A 158 -30.12 11.11 11.81
C ARG A 158 -28.72 10.57 11.46
N ILE A 159 -27.95 11.31 10.68
CA ILE A 159 -26.55 10.96 10.35
C ILE A 159 -25.71 10.90 11.62
N GLY A 160 -25.86 11.86 12.53
CA GLY A 160 -25.17 11.85 13.82
C GLY A 160 -25.57 10.64 14.69
N GLN A 161 -26.85 10.25 14.67
CA GLN A 161 -27.33 9.05 15.35
C GLN A 161 -26.74 7.77 14.72
N ALA A 162 -26.83 7.63 13.40
CA ALA A 162 -26.22 6.52 12.67
C ALA A 162 -24.74 6.40 12.96
N GLY A 163 -24.01 7.52 12.99
CA GLY A 163 -22.58 7.55 13.31
C GLY A 163 -22.27 7.06 14.72
N ARG A 164 -23.08 7.39 15.71
CA ARG A 164 -22.92 6.87 17.08
C ARG A 164 -23.15 5.36 17.13
N THR A 165 -24.20 4.88 16.48
CA THR A 165 -24.55 3.45 16.42
C THR A 165 -23.46 2.62 15.73
N THR A 166 -22.84 3.16 14.67
CA THR A 166 -21.78 2.49 13.91
C THR A 166 -20.37 2.72 14.49
N GLY A 167 -20.25 3.36 15.65
CA GLY A 167 -18.97 3.55 16.35
C GLY A 167 -18.06 4.64 15.81
N HIS A 168 -18.60 5.60 15.05
CA HIS A 168 -17.85 6.78 14.65
C HIS A 168 -17.58 7.69 15.85
N SER A 169 -16.36 8.13 16.04
CA SER A 169 -16.03 9.14 17.05
C SER A 169 -16.65 10.51 16.68
N ALA A 170 -16.85 11.37 17.67
CA ALA A 170 -17.38 12.72 17.44
C ALA A 170 -16.52 13.52 16.43
N VAL A 171 -15.20 13.29 16.43
CA VAL A 171 -14.30 13.94 15.48
C VAL A 171 -14.48 13.41 14.06
N GLN A 172 -14.65 12.10 13.90
CA GLN A 172 -14.94 11.50 12.58
C GLN A 172 -16.25 12.01 12.01
N GLN A 173 -17.30 12.10 12.85
CA GLN A 173 -18.58 12.68 12.46
C GLN A 173 -18.42 14.15 12.04
N ALA A 174 -17.70 14.97 12.83
CA ALA A 174 -17.48 16.37 12.49
C ALA A 174 -16.70 16.56 11.18
N VAL A 175 -15.70 15.69 10.91
CA VAL A 175 -14.93 15.74 9.66
C VAL A 175 -15.79 15.27 8.48
N ALA A 176 -16.64 14.26 8.66
CA ALA A 176 -17.62 13.82 7.65
C ALA A 176 -18.65 14.90 7.37
N GLU A 177 -19.24 15.51 8.40
CA GLU A 177 -20.16 16.64 8.26
C GLU A 177 -19.52 17.81 7.50
N SER A 178 -18.27 18.15 7.83
CA SER A 178 -17.53 19.17 7.08
C SER A 178 -17.33 18.82 5.61
N CYS A 179 -17.12 17.54 5.32
CA CYS A 179 -17.01 17.01 3.96
C CYS A 179 -18.35 17.16 3.21
N LEU A 180 -19.47 16.75 3.83
CA LEU A 180 -20.82 16.86 3.29
C LEU A 180 -21.19 18.32 3.01
N LEU A 181 -20.96 19.20 3.98
CA LEU A 181 -21.28 20.63 3.84
C LEU A 181 -20.49 21.30 2.70
N LYS A 182 -19.24 20.91 2.48
CA LYS A 182 -18.47 21.38 1.31
C LYS A 182 -19.11 20.93 -0.01
N MET A 183 -19.59 19.71 -0.07
CA MET A 183 -20.26 19.20 -1.27
C MET A 183 -21.60 19.91 -1.50
N MET A 184 -22.39 20.14 -0.46
CA MET A 184 -23.65 20.89 -0.54
C MET A 184 -23.43 22.33 -1.04
N LEU A 185 -22.45 23.03 -0.45
CA LEU A 185 -22.10 24.39 -0.87
C LEU A 185 -21.55 24.45 -2.30
N HIS A 186 -20.85 23.40 -2.76
CA HIS A 186 -20.32 23.32 -4.11
C HIS A 186 -21.40 22.98 -5.15
N THR A 187 -22.28 22.02 -4.82
CA THR A 187 -23.27 21.49 -5.77
C THR A 187 -24.58 22.28 -5.75
N GLY A 188 -24.84 23.06 -4.68
CA GLY A 188 -26.13 23.72 -4.43
C GLY A 188 -27.25 22.75 -4.02
N ARG A 189 -26.94 21.47 -3.83
CA ARG A 189 -27.89 20.44 -3.40
C ARG A 189 -28.03 20.39 -1.90
N ASP A 190 -29.22 20.04 -1.42
CA ASP A 190 -29.42 19.74 -0.02
C ASP A 190 -28.86 18.34 0.32
N LEU A 191 -28.69 18.05 1.60
CA LEU A 191 -28.06 16.82 2.09
C LEU A 191 -28.78 15.55 1.58
N GLY A 192 -30.11 15.58 1.50
CA GLY A 192 -30.91 14.49 0.97
C GLY A 192 -30.90 14.33 -0.55
N GLU A 193 -30.36 15.31 -1.24
CA GLU A 193 -30.24 15.34 -2.71
C GLU A 193 -28.85 14.98 -3.20
N LEU A 194 -27.88 14.81 -2.27
CA LEU A 194 -26.53 14.41 -2.64
C LEU A 194 -26.53 13.01 -3.26
N THR A 195 -25.89 12.89 -4.40
CA THR A 195 -25.81 11.65 -5.16
C THR A 195 -24.49 10.95 -4.99
N GLN A 196 -24.43 9.72 -5.42
CA GLN A 196 -23.20 8.94 -5.50
C GLN A 196 -22.15 9.63 -6.36
N GLU A 197 -22.58 10.25 -7.47
CA GLU A 197 -21.73 10.96 -8.41
C GLU A 197 -21.09 12.22 -7.79
N ASP A 198 -21.78 12.92 -6.90
CA ASP A 198 -21.24 14.09 -6.19
C ASP A 198 -20.06 13.67 -5.30
N LEU A 199 -20.19 12.54 -4.58
CA LEU A 199 -19.12 12.04 -3.73
C LEU A 199 -17.94 11.50 -4.55
N ILE A 200 -18.21 10.83 -5.67
CA ILE A 200 -17.17 10.37 -6.60
C ILE A 200 -16.46 11.57 -7.23
N GLY A 201 -17.19 12.60 -7.64
CA GLY A 201 -16.63 13.83 -8.17
C GLY A 201 -15.69 14.52 -7.18
N TYR A 202 -16.06 14.58 -5.89
CA TYR A 202 -15.21 15.13 -4.85
C TYR A 202 -13.98 14.25 -4.57
N HIS A 203 -14.13 12.92 -4.59
CA HIS A 203 -13.01 11.97 -4.54
C HIS A 203 -12.01 12.25 -5.66
N ASP A 204 -12.49 12.35 -6.89
CA ASP A 204 -11.65 12.52 -8.07
C ASP A 204 -10.98 13.88 -8.11
N TRP A 205 -11.66 14.94 -7.65
CA TRP A 205 -11.06 16.24 -7.43
C TRP A 205 -9.86 16.14 -6.46
N GLY A 206 -10.04 15.54 -5.30
CA GLY A 206 -8.97 15.40 -4.31
C GLY A 206 -7.78 14.60 -4.84
N ARG A 207 -8.06 13.52 -5.57
CA ARG A 207 -7.01 12.69 -6.21
C ARG A 207 -6.22 13.46 -7.28
N ARG A 208 -6.88 14.27 -8.09
CA ARG A 208 -6.21 15.11 -9.12
C ARG A 208 -5.40 16.23 -8.48
N THR A 209 -5.95 16.92 -7.49
CA THR A 209 -5.35 18.14 -6.94
C THR A 209 -4.22 17.85 -5.93
N SER A 210 -4.39 16.87 -5.07
CA SER A 210 -3.44 16.58 -3.96
C SER A 210 -2.88 15.16 -3.98
N GLY A 211 -3.31 14.30 -4.88
CA GLY A 211 -2.99 12.87 -4.89
C GLY A 211 -3.64 12.09 -3.74
N LYS A 212 -4.47 12.73 -2.91
CA LYS A 212 -5.08 12.15 -1.71
C LYS A 212 -6.60 12.16 -1.78
N ILE A 213 -7.23 11.26 -1.04
CA ILE A 213 -8.67 11.28 -0.82
C ILE A 213 -8.99 12.39 0.17
N PRO A 214 -10.04 13.22 -0.08
CA PRO A 214 -10.44 14.26 0.86
C PRO A 214 -10.77 13.69 2.25
N PRO A 215 -10.29 14.33 3.33
CA PRO A 215 -10.60 13.89 4.70
C PRO A 215 -12.11 13.81 4.95
N GLY A 216 -12.56 12.75 5.62
CA GLY A 216 -13.95 12.55 5.98
C GLY A 216 -14.82 11.93 4.89
N LEU A 217 -14.35 11.82 3.64
CA LEU A 217 -15.19 11.35 2.53
C LEU A 217 -15.66 9.90 2.70
N HIS A 218 -14.81 9.00 3.22
CA HIS A 218 -15.23 7.62 3.53
C HIS A 218 -16.29 7.57 4.61
N ALA A 219 -16.12 8.35 5.68
CA ALA A 219 -17.11 8.43 6.75
C ALA A 219 -18.42 9.08 6.25
N ALA A 220 -18.33 10.14 5.46
CA ALA A 220 -19.50 10.78 4.83
C ALA A 220 -20.29 9.78 3.95
N TRP A 221 -19.60 8.98 3.16
CA TRP A 221 -20.22 7.93 2.34
C TRP A 221 -20.96 6.90 3.20
N ASP A 222 -20.27 6.33 4.21
CA ASP A 222 -20.86 5.32 5.07
C ASP A 222 -22.06 5.89 5.84
N LEU A 223 -21.96 7.11 6.37
CA LEU A 223 -23.05 7.79 7.08
C LEU A 223 -24.27 8.09 6.20
N LEU A 224 -24.08 8.53 4.95
CA LEU A 224 -25.18 8.76 4.00
C LEU A 224 -25.86 7.45 3.59
N ARG A 225 -25.10 6.38 3.41
CA ARG A 225 -25.62 5.05 3.14
C ARG A 225 -26.45 4.54 4.32
N ASP A 226 -25.90 4.62 5.52
CA ASP A 226 -26.54 4.11 6.75
C ASP A 226 -27.78 4.95 7.13
N ALA A 227 -27.82 6.24 6.72
CA ALA A 227 -28.99 7.10 6.83
C ALA A 227 -30.01 6.91 5.69
N GLY A 228 -29.73 6.04 4.71
CA GLY A 228 -30.65 5.74 3.60
C GLY A 228 -30.70 6.83 2.51
N VAL A 229 -29.72 7.76 2.47
CA VAL A 229 -29.60 8.78 1.40
C VAL A 229 -29.00 8.16 0.14
N LEU A 230 -27.95 7.34 0.29
CA LEU A 230 -27.41 6.57 -0.81
C LEU A 230 -28.08 5.22 -0.92
N THR A 231 -28.48 4.84 -2.13
CA THR A 231 -29.14 3.55 -2.41
C THR A 231 -28.16 2.38 -2.50
N THR A 232 -26.87 2.67 -2.72
CA THR A 232 -25.83 1.65 -2.83
C THR A 232 -25.47 1.04 -1.48
N GLN A 233 -25.28 -0.29 -1.45
CA GLN A 233 -24.75 -0.98 -0.27
C GLN A 233 -23.21 -1.09 -0.30
N LEU A 234 -22.58 -0.70 -1.40
CA LEU A 234 -21.14 -0.82 -1.57
C LEU A 234 -20.39 0.30 -0.84
N PRO A 235 -19.26 0.02 -0.18
CA PRO A 235 -18.39 1.05 0.38
C PRO A 235 -17.75 1.89 -0.73
N LEU A 236 -17.48 3.17 -0.47
CA LEU A 236 -16.85 4.09 -1.43
C LEU A 236 -15.63 3.48 -2.12
N ARG A 237 -14.75 2.83 -1.35
CA ARG A 237 -13.53 2.19 -1.89
C ARG A 237 -13.82 1.20 -3.02
N ARG A 238 -14.96 0.52 -2.98
CA ARG A 238 -15.38 -0.41 -4.01
C ARG A 238 -15.96 0.28 -5.23
N VAL A 239 -16.68 1.36 -5.04
CA VAL A 239 -17.30 2.15 -6.11
C VAL A 239 -16.25 2.93 -6.91
N VAL A 240 -15.32 3.60 -6.22
CA VAL A 240 -14.23 4.35 -6.88
C VAL A 240 -13.05 3.46 -7.29
N GLY A 241 -12.97 2.25 -6.75
CA GLY A 241 -11.97 1.25 -7.11
C GLY A 241 -12.23 0.78 -8.54
N ARG A 242 -11.30 1.04 -9.43
CA ARG A 242 -11.32 0.39 -10.74
C ARG A 242 -11.13 -1.10 -10.48
N GLY A 243 -12.15 -1.90 -10.73
CA GLY A 243 -12.05 -3.36 -10.74
C GLY A 243 -11.00 -3.83 -11.75
N GLN A 244 -11.02 -5.09 -12.09
CA GLN A 244 -10.18 -5.62 -13.16
C GLN A 244 -10.51 -4.93 -14.48
N LEU A 245 -9.51 -4.34 -15.09
CA LEU A 245 -9.64 -3.72 -16.41
C LEU A 245 -9.62 -4.80 -17.50
N THR A 246 -10.31 -4.55 -18.60
CA THR A 246 -10.22 -5.38 -19.80
C THR A 246 -8.84 -5.24 -20.45
N ALA A 247 -8.46 -6.18 -21.34
CA ALA A 247 -7.21 -6.07 -22.10
C ALA A 247 -7.13 -4.75 -22.88
N SER A 248 -8.23 -4.35 -23.51
CA SER A 248 -8.31 -3.06 -24.20
C SER A 248 -8.01 -1.88 -23.29
N GLN A 249 -8.67 -1.81 -22.12
CA GLN A 249 -8.44 -0.74 -21.15
C GLN A 249 -7.01 -0.73 -20.58
N LEU A 250 -6.38 -1.91 -20.45
CA LEU A 250 -4.98 -2.01 -20.02
C LEU A 250 -4.02 -1.47 -21.07
N VAL A 251 -4.31 -1.69 -22.36
CA VAL A 251 -3.53 -1.17 -23.50
C VAL A 251 -3.74 0.32 -23.70
N ASP A 252 -4.99 0.78 -23.63
CA ASP A 252 -5.38 2.17 -23.90
C ASP A 252 -4.80 3.19 -22.90
N ARG A 253 -4.37 2.71 -21.73
CA ARG A 253 -3.60 3.56 -20.76
C ARG A 253 -2.35 4.18 -21.38
N TYR A 254 -1.78 3.56 -22.41
CA TYR A 254 -0.53 4.00 -23.04
C TYR A 254 -0.74 4.83 -24.31
N GLN A 255 -2.00 5.09 -24.68
CA GLN A 255 -2.39 5.99 -25.78
C GLN A 255 -1.62 5.72 -27.08
N LEU A 256 -1.59 4.45 -27.51
CA LEU A 256 -0.87 4.05 -28.71
C LEU A 256 -1.46 4.71 -29.96
N GLN A 257 -0.61 5.34 -30.77
CA GLN A 257 -1.00 6.02 -32.03
C GLN A 257 -1.23 5.01 -33.17
N CYS A 258 -0.63 3.82 -33.11
CA CYS A 258 -0.71 2.80 -34.15
C CYS A 258 -1.83 1.78 -33.88
N HIS A 259 -2.96 1.89 -34.58
CA HIS A 259 -4.10 0.99 -34.43
C HIS A 259 -3.81 -0.48 -34.73
N PRO A 260 -3.13 -0.87 -35.84
CA PRO A 260 -2.86 -2.26 -36.12
C PRO A 260 -2.02 -2.97 -35.07
N ALA A 261 -1.03 -2.29 -34.49
CA ALA A 261 -0.23 -2.82 -33.39
C ALA A 261 -1.04 -2.90 -32.09
N ARG A 262 -1.89 -1.87 -31.81
CA ARG A 262 -2.79 -1.86 -30.67
C ARG A 262 -3.66 -3.12 -30.64
N ASP A 263 -4.24 -3.52 -31.76
CA ASP A 263 -5.12 -4.69 -31.85
C ASP A 263 -4.40 -6.00 -31.49
N ALA A 264 -3.14 -6.15 -31.90
CA ALA A 264 -2.32 -7.29 -31.48
C ALA A 264 -2.06 -7.31 -29.97
N PHE A 265 -1.78 -6.13 -29.39
CA PHE A 265 -1.56 -5.97 -27.95
C PHE A 265 -2.83 -6.09 -27.10
N VAL A 266 -4.01 -5.97 -27.69
CA VAL A 266 -5.29 -6.27 -27.05
C VAL A 266 -5.61 -7.78 -27.15
N ALA A 267 -5.54 -8.33 -28.37
CA ALA A 267 -5.89 -9.73 -28.63
C ALA A 267 -5.01 -10.71 -27.83
N TYR A 268 -3.71 -10.48 -27.78
CA TYR A 268 -2.77 -11.39 -27.12
C TYR A 268 -2.97 -11.50 -25.59
N PRO A 269 -3.04 -10.44 -24.80
CA PRO A 269 -3.38 -10.52 -23.39
C PRO A 269 -4.78 -11.07 -23.13
N ASP A 270 -5.77 -10.79 -24.00
CA ASP A 270 -7.14 -11.26 -23.82
C ASP A 270 -7.23 -12.77 -23.96
N GLU A 271 -6.54 -13.34 -24.93
CA GLU A 271 -6.42 -14.77 -25.11
C GLU A 271 -5.65 -15.47 -23.96
N ARG A 272 -4.61 -14.80 -23.41
CA ARG A 272 -3.83 -15.32 -22.29
C ARG A 272 -4.54 -15.19 -20.94
N ARG A 273 -5.60 -14.40 -20.87
CA ARG A 273 -6.35 -14.08 -19.65
C ARG A 273 -6.80 -15.30 -18.84
N PRO A 274 -7.36 -16.39 -19.44
CA PRO A 274 -7.81 -17.54 -18.67
C PRO A 274 -6.69 -18.25 -17.89
N GLY A 275 -5.43 -18.15 -18.35
CA GLY A 275 -4.27 -18.77 -17.71
C GLY A 275 -3.42 -17.84 -16.85
N LEU A 276 -3.85 -16.58 -16.63
CA LEU A 276 -3.07 -15.58 -15.90
C LEU A 276 -3.89 -14.95 -14.77
N ASP A 277 -3.27 -14.75 -13.61
CA ASP A 277 -3.80 -13.83 -12.61
C ASP A 277 -3.77 -12.39 -13.16
N TYR A 278 -4.64 -11.53 -12.59
CA TYR A 278 -4.79 -10.16 -13.09
C TYR A 278 -3.50 -9.32 -12.95
N ASN A 279 -2.74 -9.53 -11.89
CA ASN A 279 -1.46 -8.86 -11.70
C ASN A 279 -0.44 -9.28 -12.77
N SER A 280 -0.41 -10.56 -13.16
CA SER A 280 0.41 -11.06 -14.26
C SER A 280 -0.03 -10.51 -15.62
N LEU A 281 -1.35 -10.39 -15.84
CA LEU A 281 -1.92 -9.75 -17.03
C LEU A 281 -1.53 -8.27 -17.13
N GLN A 282 -1.67 -7.51 -16.05
CA GLN A 282 -1.19 -6.12 -15.98
C GLN A 282 0.31 -6.01 -16.24
N GLY A 283 1.09 -6.92 -15.64
CA GLY A 283 2.53 -6.99 -15.85
C GLY A 283 2.90 -7.28 -17.30
N LEU A 284 2.16 -8.15 -17.97
CA LEU A 284 2.33 -8.45 -19.38
C LEU A 284 2.04 -7.22 -20.25
N ALA A 285 0.89 -6.57 -20.05
CA ALA A 285 0.54 -5.34 -20.76
C ALA A 285 1.57 -4.22 -20.52
N SER A 286 2.04 -4.05 -19.29
CA SER A 286 3.07 -3.05 -18.96
C SER A 286 4.40 -3.31 -19.68
N ARG A 287 4.82 -4.57 -19.81
CA ARG A 287 6.06 -4.93 -20.51
C ARG A 287 5.93 -4.76 -22.01
N LEU A 288 4.85 -5.30 -22.60
CA LEU A 288 4.64 -5.30 -24.05
C LEU A 288 4.24 -3.91 -24.58
N VAL A 289 3.34 -3.25 -23.87
CA VAL A 289 2.80 -1.97 -24.35
C VAL A 289 3.62 -0.80 -23.79
N GLY A 290 3.75 -0.70 -22.46
CA GLY A 290 4.38 0.46 -21.83
C GLY A 290 5.90 0.50 -21.98
N THR A 291 6.59 -0.64 -21.87
CA THR A 291 8.05 -0.66 -21.90
C THR A 291 8.63 -0.93 -23.30
N PHE A 292 7.88 -1.64 -24.14
CA PHE A 292 8.32 -1.95 -25.50
C PHE A 292 7.68 -1.01 -26.51
N TRP A 293 6.38 -1.12 -26.79
CA TRP A 293 5.77 -0.45 -27.94
C TRP A 293 5.61 1.06 -27.77
N ALA A 294 5.27 1.53 -26.59
CA ALA A 294 5.19 2.97 -26.33
C ALA A 294 6.54 3.68 -26.45
N ASP A 295 7.64 3.04 -26.05
CA ASP A 295 9.00 3.53 -26.27
C ASP A 295 9.32 3.64 -27.77
N ILE A 296 8.96 2.60 -28.55
CA ILE A 296 9.12 2.62 -30.00
C ILE A 296 8.32 3.78 -30.60
N GLY A 297 7.03 3.92 -30.27
CA GLY A 297 6.18 5.00 -30.79
C GLY A 297 6.67 6.39 -30.43
N GLN A 298 7.25 6.57 -29.24
CA GLN A 298 7.81 7.84 -28.80
C GLN A 298 9.06 8.25 -29.59
N HIS A 299 9.96 7.32 -29.89
CA HIS A 299 11.22 7.60 -30.56
C HIS A 299 11.16 7.44 -32.08
N HIS A 300 10.20 6.68 -32.58
CA HIS A 300 10.02 6.36 -33.99
C HIS A 300 8.53 6.43 -34.37
N PRO A 301 7.90 7.64 -34.38
CA PRO A 301 6.44 7.78 -34.52
C PRO A 301 5.89 7.31 -35.87
N GLY A 302 6.73 7.11 -36.90
CA GLY A 302 6.30 6.59 -38.21
C GLY A 302 6.18 5.07 -38.30
N ILE A 303 6.49 4.31 -37.22
CA ILE A 303 6.43 2.86 -37.26
C ILE A 303 5.01 2.37 -36.95
N GLY A 304 4.34 1.83 -37.98
CA GLY A 304 2.98 1.29 -37.94
C GLY A 304 2.89 -0.24 -37.97
N SER A 305 4.00 -0.97 -37.95
CA SER A 305 4.04 -2.43 -38.05
C SER A 305 4.88 -3.08 -36.96
N LEU A 306 4.48 -4.26 -36.50
CA LEU A 306 5.28 -5.08 -35.58
C LEU A 306 6.61 -5.54 -36.20
N ARG A 307 6.77 -5.49 -37.53
CA ARG A 307 8.04 -5.74 -38.20
C ARG A 307 8.95 -4.51 -38.04
N LEU A 308 9.83 -4.58 -37.04
CA LEU A 308 10.76 -3.48 -36.75
C LEU A 308 12.03 -3.56 -37.63
N PRO A 309 12.52 -2.43 -38.15
CA PRO A 309 13.86 -2.32 -38.69
C PRO A 309 14.91 -2.73 -37.63
N ALA A 310 16.00 -3.39 -38.07
CA ALA A 310 17.03 -3.89 -37.15
C ALA A 310 17.63 -2.79 -36.25
N GLN A 311 17.85 -1.59 -36.81
CA GLN A 311 18.40 -0.46 -36.06
C GLN A 311 17.42 0.01 -34.96
N VAL A 312 16.14 0.13 -35.26
CA VAL A 312 15.11 0.52 -34.28
C VAL A 312 15.02 -0.46 -33.11
N ALA A 313 15.11 -1.76 -33.43
CA ALA A 313 15.13 -2.81 -32.41
C ALA A 313 16.38 -2.69 -31.50
N GLU A 314 17.54 -2.39 -32.07
CA GLU A 314 18.79 -2.24 -31.33
C GLU A 314 18.76 -0.98 -30.44
N ASP A 315 18.34 0.15 -30.98
CA ASP A 315 18.20 1.39 -30.23
C ASP A 315 17.24 1.24 -29.04
N TRP A 316 16.12 0.54 -29.23
CA TRP A 316 15.21 0.21 -28.13
C TRP A 316 15.90 -0.65 -27.05
N LYS A 317 16.65 -1.70 -27.42
CA LYS A 317 17.37 -2.55 -26.47
C LYS A 317 18.42 -1.80 -25.68
N GLN A 318 19.07 -0.79 -26.27
CA GLN A 318 20.00 0.09 -25.57
C GLN A 318 19.29 0.97 -24.54
N ARG A 319 18.19 1.64 -24.94
CA ARG A 319 17.36 2.44 -24.02
C ARG A 319 16.76 1.59 -22.90
N LEU A 320 16.35 0.35 -23.19
CA LEU A 320 15.82 -0.59 -22.21
C LEU A 320 16.79 -0.89 -21.06
N ALA A 321 18.10 -0.72 -21.24
CA ALA A 321 19.09 -0.96 -20.19
C ALA A 321 18.93 -0.01 -18.99
N PHE A 322 18.30 1.14 -19.18
CA PHE A 322 18.12 2.17 -18.17
C PHE A 322 16.65 2.48 -17.94
N ARG A 323 16.37 3.11 -16.82
CA ARG A 323 15.07 3.71 -16.50
C ARG A 323 15.27 4.99 -15.72
N THR A 324 14.34 5.92 -15.85
CA THR A 324 14.32 7.13 -15.01
C THR A 324 13.65 6.80 -13.67
N ASP A 325 14.27 7.14 -12.56
CA ASP A 325 13.70 7.00 -11.23
C ASP A 325 12.74 8.17 -10.91
N ARG A 326 12.10 8.14 -9.73
CA ARG A 326 11.17 9.21 -9.30
C ARG A 326 11.86 10.57 -9.06
N LYS A 327 13.18 10.59 -8.99
CA LYS A 327 13.98 11.80 -8.80
C LYS A 327 14.53 12.35 -10.12
N GLY A 328 14.22 11.70 -11.25
CA GLY A 328 14.70 12.08 -12.58
C GLY A 328 16.05 11.47 -12.98
N ASN A 329 16.68 10.64 -12.12
CA ASN A 329 17.99 10.06 -12.42
C ASN A 329 17.86 8.82 -13.31
N GLN A 330 18.80 8.67 -14.24
CA GLN A 330 18.94 7.43 -15.00
C GLN A 330 19.57 6.33 -14.15
N VAL A 331 18.83 5.24 -13.93
CA VAL A 331 19.30 4.07 -13.17
C VAL A 331 19.20 2.81 -14.03
N ARG A 332 20.13 1.87 -13.82
CA ARG A 332 20.12 0.61 -14.56
C ARG A 332 18.83 -0.18 -14.29
N ARG A 333 18.19 -0.67 -15.35
CA ARG A 333 16.97 -1.47 -15.23
C ARG A 333 17.29 -2.88 -14.77
N THR A 334 16.75 -3.29 -13.64
CA THR A 334 16.98 -4.61 -13.03
C THR A 334 16.19 -5.74 -13.71
N ASN A 335 15.02 -5.44 -14.33
CA ASN A 335 14.18 -6.43 -14.99
C ASN A 335 14.29 -6.43 -16.53
N ARG A 336 15.43 -5.95 -17.07
CA ARG A 336 15.67 -5.85 -18.52
C ARG A 336 15.43 -7.19 -19.24
N LEU A 337 16.04 -8.25 -18.75
CA LEU A 337 15.91 -9.57 -19.37
C LEU A 337 14.47 -10.11 -19.31
N GLY A 338 13.72 -9.84 -18.25
CA GLY A 338 12.30 -10.21 -18.17
C GLY A 338 11.43 -9.50 -19.22
N VAL A 339 11.76 -8.25 -19.59
CA VAL A 339 11.08 -7.54 -20.69
C VAL A 339 11.43 -8.19 -22.03
N LEU A 340 12.72 -8.44 -22.29
CA LEU A 340 13.18 -9.09 -23.52
C LEU A 340 12.53 -10.48 -23.72
N VAL A 341 12.47 -11.29 -22.66
CA VAL A 341 11.79 -12.60 -22.68
C VAL A 341 10.31 -12.43 -23.02
N SER A 342 9.60 -11.47 -22.38
CA SER A 342 8.18 -11.25 -22.65
C SER A 342 7.93 -10.80 -24.09
N VAL A 343 8.76 -9.90 -24.63
CA VAL A 343 8.64 -9.45 -26.02
C VAL A 343 8.93 -10.61 -26.99
N ARG A 344 10.00 -11.37 -26.75
CA ARG A 344 10.31 -12.53 -27.60
C ARG A 344 9.17 -13.58 -27.58
N ALA A 345 8.65 -13.91 -26.39
CA ALA A 345 7.54 -14.84 -26.25
C ALA A 345 6.31 -14.37 -27.01
N PHE A 346 5.94 -13.10 -26.92
CA PHE A 346 4.85 -12.49 -27.68
C PHE A 346 4.97 -12.75 -29.19
N TYR A 347 6.12 -12.49 -29.79
CA TYR A 347 6.33 -12.70 -31.22
C TYR A 347 6.30 -14.19 -31.60
N LEU A 348 6.89 -15.05 -30.78
CA LEU A 348 6.90 -16.50 -31.04
C LEU A 348 5.52 -17.13 -30.90
N ASP A 349 4.77 -16.73 -29.87
CA ASP A 349 3.40 -17.20 -29.66
C ASP A 349 2.49 -16.77 -30.82
N ILE A 350 2.60 -15.53 -31.30
CA ILE A 350 1.84 -15.06 -32.48
C ILE A 350 2.20 -15.87 -33.71
N ALA A 351 3.48 -16.11 -33.96
CA ALA A 351 3.92 -16.92 -35.11
C ALA A 351 3.39 -18.36 -35.05
N LEU A 352 3.34 -18.95 -33.85
CA LEU A 352 2.77 -20.30 -33.66
C LEU A 352 1.26 -20.30 -33.89
N ARG A 353 0.53 -19.34 -33.35
CA ARG A 353 -0.93 -19.20 -33.50
C ARG A 353 -1.36 -18.92 -34.91
N ALA A 354 -0.56 -18.21 -35.69
CA ALA A 354 -0.80 -17.94 -37.08
C ALA A 354 -0.84 -19.25 -37.94
N LEU A 355 -0.34 -20.37 -37.43
CA LEU A 355 -0.46 -21.69 -38.07
C LEU A 355 -1.83 -22.33 -37.84
N GLU A 356 -2.50 -21.97 -36.75
CA GLU A 356 -3.79 -22.54 -36.34
C GLU A 356 -4.96 -21.59 -36.70
N ASP A 357 -4.77 -20.27 -36.57
CA ASP A 357 -5.77 -19.24 -36.84
C ASP A 357 -5.24 -18.17 -37.80
N PRO A 358 -5.78 -18.09 -39.05
CA PRO A 358 -5.39 -17.08 -40.04
C PRO A 358 -5.56 -15.65 -39.60
N GLY A 359 -6.38 -15.35 -38.60
CA GLY A 359 -6.56 -14.02 -38.02
C GLY A 359 -5.27 -13.43 -37.44
N TRP A 360 -4.32 -14.29 -37.03
CA TRP A 360 -3.03 -13.87 -36.44
C TRP A 360 -1.92 -13.68 -37.49
N VAL A 361 -2.10 -14.13 -38.73
CA VAL A 361 -1.07 -14.08 -39.79
C VAL A 361 -0.55 -12.66 -40.00
N ARG A 362 -1.44 -11.65 -39.97
CA ARG A 362 -1.10 -10.22 -40.15
C ARG A 362 -0.08 -9.71 -39.15
N TRP A 363 0.05 -10.35 -37.97
CA TRP A 363 0.97 -9.97 -36.91
C TRP A 363 2.18 -10.91 -36.81
N ALA A 364 2.18 -12.02 -37.53
CA ALA A 364 3.24 -13.02 -37.52
C ALA A 364 4.48 -12.52 -38.27
N VAL A 365 5.35 -11.86 -37.56
CA VAL A 365 6.60 -11.28 -38.08
C VAL A 365 7.80 -11.71 -37.21
N PRO A 366 9.04 -11.62 -37.73
CA PRO A 366 10.23 -12.00 -36.94
C PRO A 366 10.36 -11.17 -35.65
N SER A 367 10.75 -11.86 -34.56
CA SER A 367 11.00 -11.20 -33.29
C SER A 367 12.20 -10.25 -33.36
N PRO A 368 12.08 -9.01 -32.84
CA PRO A 368 13.19 -8.07 -32.73
C PRO A 368 14.22 -8.48 -31.64
N VAL A 369 13.85 -9.46 -30.79
CA VAL A 369 14.74 -10.01 -29.74
C VAL A 369 15.28 -11.34 -30.19
N ARG A 370 16.59 -11.41 -30.39
CA ARG A 370 17.33 -12.62 -30.79
C ARG A 370 17.61 -13.50 -29.58
N ARG A 371 17.94 -14.79 -29.81
CA ARG A 371 18.35 -15.71 -28.76
C ARG A 371 19.65 -15.23 -28.06
N SER A 372 20.57 -14.61 -28.80
CA SER A 372 21.79 -14.01 -28.29
C SER A 372 21.53 -12.88 -27.28
N ASP A 373 20.44 -12.11 -27.43
CA ASP A 373 20.08 -11.02 -26.49
C ASP A 373 19.72 -11.55 -25.09
N LEU A 374 19.42 -12.85 -24.99
CA LEU A 374 19.05 -13.55 -23.75
C LEU A 374 20.20 -14.43 -23.21
N SER A 375 21.38 -14.40 -23.80
CA SER A 375 22.50 -15.28 -23.41
C SER A 375 22.93 -15.14 -21.94
N GLY A 376 22.76 -13.96 -21.34
CA GLY A 376 23.05 -13.71 -19.93
C GLY A 376 21.99 -14.17 -18.92
N PHE A 377 20.83 -14.67 -19.38
CA PHE A 377 19.67 -14.93 -18.50
C PHE A 377 19.96 -15.98 -17.42
N ALA A 378 20.61 -17.09 -17.78
CA ALA A 378 20.94 -18.15 -16.82
C ALA A 378 21.96 -17.67 -15.78
N LYS A 379 22.96 -16.88 -16.20
CA LYS A 379 23.96 -16.29 -15.28
C LYS A 379 23.30 -15.30 -14.31
N GLU A 380 22.45 -14.42 -14.81
CA GLU A 380 21.71 -13.45 -13.95
C GLU A 380 20.82 -14.17 -12.95
N LYS A 381 20.09 -15.22 -13.38
CA LYS A 381 19.27 -16.05 -12.50
C LYS A 381 20.10 -16.67 -11.36
N LYS A 382 21.27 -17.26 -11.69
CA LYS A 382 22.22 -17.80 -10.67
C LYS A 382 22.71 -16.71 -9.71
N GLN A 383 23.05 -15.52 -10.22
CA GLN A 383 23.48 -14.39 -9.36
C GLN A 383 22.36 -13.91 -8.43
N VAL A 384 21.12 -13.85 -8.91
CA VAL A 384 19.95 -13.51 -8.07
C VAL A 384 19.77 -14.56 -6.98
N GLN A 385 19.88 -15.86 -7.33
CA GLN A 385 19.80 -16.96 -6.38
C GLN A 385 20.94 -16.91 -5.34
N ALA A 386 22.17 -16.69 -5.75
CA ALA A 386 23.31 -16.56 -4.83
C ALA A 386 23.14 -15.40 -3.83
N ARG A 387 22.69 -14.22 -4.30
CA ARG A 387 22.33 -13.09 -3.42
C ARG A 387 21.20 -13.42 -2.47
N MET A 388 20.22 -14.20 -2.91
CA MET A 388 19.12 -14.65 -2.08
C MET A 388 19.61 -15.61 -0.98
N HIS A 389 20.46 -16.58 -1.31
CA HIS A 389 21.07 -17.50 -0.35
C HIS A 389 21.93 -16.76 0.68
N GLN A 390 22.77 -15.80 0.23
CA GLN A 390 23.55 -14.96 1.13
C GLN A 390 22.64 -14.20 2.11
N ARG A 391 21.55 -13.66 1.61
CA ARG A 391 20.55 -12.97 2.43
C ARG A 391 19.93 -13.88 3.50
N ILE A 392 19.68 -15.15 3.20
CA ILE A 392 19.17 -16.12 4.18
C ILE A 392 20.23 -16.46 5.22
N ARG A 393 21.48 -16.72 4.79
CA ARG A 393 22.61 -17.00 5.69
C ARG A 393 22.85 -15.87 6.71
N GLU A 394 22.61 -14.64 6.33
CA GLU A 394 22.71 -13.49 7.24
C GLU A 394 21.54 -13.39 8.23
N ARG A 395 20.34 -13.81 7.81
CA ARG A 395 19.09 -13.58 8.55
C ARG A 395 18.70 -14.74 9.45
N LEU A 396 18.86 -15.97 8.99
CA LEU A 396 18.44 -17.14 9.76
C LEU A 396 19.08 -17.19 11.16
N PRO A 397 20.41 -16.97 11.34
CA PRO A 397 21.03 -16.96 12.66
C PRO A 397 20.57 -15.81 13.57
N ARG A 398 20.00 -14.74 12.99
CA ARG A 398 19.55 -13.55 13.71
C ARG A 398 18.04 -13.54 14.00
N LEU A 399 17.32 -14.56 13.53
CA LEU A 399 15.90 -14.68 13.79
C LEU A 399 15.55 -14.79 15.27
N PRO A 400 16.26 -15.57 16.10
CA PRO A 400 16.02 -15.61 17.53
C PRO A 400 16.16 -14.25 18.23
N ASP A 401 17.13 -13.43 17.82
CA ASP A 401 17.33 -12.08 18.37
C ASP A 401 16.12 -11.17 18.07
N LEU A 402 15.56 -11.29 16.85
CA LEU A 402 14.35 -10.55 16.46
C LEU A 402 13.13 -10.98 17.29
N LEU A 403 12.98 -12.27 17.54
CA LEU A 403 11.89 -12.82 18.32
C LEU A 403 11.97 -12.36 19.77
N ALA A 404 13.10 -12.56 20.43
CA ALA A 404 13.32 -12.13 21.80
C ALA A 404 13.07 -10.62 21.98
N ALA A 405 13.52 -9.80 21.02
CA ALA A 405 13.26 -8.36 21.05
C ALA A 405 11.78 -8.02 20.85
N ALA A 406 11.05 -8.75 19.99
CA ALA A 406 9.62 -8.53 19.78
C ALA A 406 8.80 -8.97 21.00
N GLU A 407 9.11 -10.10 21.61
CA GLU A 407 8.48 -10.63 22.84
C GLU A 407 8.71 -9.66 24.01
N SER A 408 9.97 -9.29 24.26
CA SER A 408 10.31 -8.35 25.33
C SER A 408 9.62 -7.00 25.15
N HIS A 409 9.57 -6.50 23.92
CA HIS A 409 8.87 -5.23 23.63
C HIS A 409 7.36 -5.35 23.84
N HIS A 410 6.74 -6.46 23.45
CA HIS A 410 5.31 -6.67 23.67
C HIS A 410 5.00 -6.75 25.17
N ALA A 411 5.78 -7.49 25.96
CA ALA A 411 5.64 -7.60 27.40
C ALA A 411 5.78 -6.22 28.07
N ASP A 412 6.83 -5.46 27.72
CA ASP A 412 7.07 -4.10 28.23
C ASP A 412 5.90 -3.15 27.94
N GLN A 413 5.37 -3.19 26.71
CA GLN A 413 4.25 -2.31 26.33
C GLN A 413 2.92 -2.74 26.97
N ALA A 414 2.71 -4.04 27.21
CA ALA A 414 1.54 -4.52 27.93
C ALA A 414 1.58 -4.11 29.41
N GLU A 415 2.74 -4.20 30.06
CA GLU A 415 2.93 -3.75 31.44
C GLU A 415 2.76 -2.22 31.56
N LEU A 416 3.32 -1.45 30.61
CA LEU A 416 3.15 0.00 30.57
C LEU A 416 1.67 0.39 30.40
N LEU A 417 0.93 -0.33 29.57
CA LEU A 417 -0.51 -0.10 29.38
C LEU A 417 -1.27 -0.39 30.67
N ALA A 418 -1.01 -1.54 31.31
CA ALA A 418 -1.66 -1.91 32.57
C ALA A 418 -1.38 -0.89 33.68
N ALA A 419 -0.14 -0.43 33.83
CA ALA A 419 0.23 0.59 34.80
C ALA A 419 -0.47 1.94 34.50
N ALA A 420 -0.54 2.32 33.24
CA ALA A 420 -1.24 3.54 32.83
C ALA A 420 -2.77 3.44 33.01
N GLU A 421 -3.36 2.25 32.83
CA GLU A 421 -4.79 2.00 33.10
C GLU A 421 -5.13 2.11 34.59
N ALA A 422 -4.27 1.57 35.44
CA ALA A 422 -4.44 1.62 36.90
C ALA A 422 -4.30 3.05 37.48
N ALA A 423 -3.52 3.91 36.83
CA ALA A 423 -3.33 5.29 37.28
C ALA A 423 -4.55 6.18 36.94
N ALA A 424 -4.91 7.13 37.79
CA ALA A 424 -5.90 8.15 37.48
C ALA A 424 -5.34 9.21 36.53
N ILE A 425 -6.21 9.93 35.81
CA ILE A 425 -5.77 11.07 34.95
C ILE A 425 -5.06 12.11 35.79
N GLY A 426 -3.87 12.51 35.39
CA GLY A 426 -2.99 13.44 36.12
C GLY A 426 -2.06 12.77 37.14
N GLN A 427 -2.29 11.51 37.47
CA GLN A 427 -1.47 10.72 38.40
C GLN A 427 -0.17 10.26 37.74
N ALA A 428 0.93 10.38 38.51
CA ALA A 428 2.21 9.81 38.11
C ALA A 428 2.29 8.30 38.49
N PHE A 429 3.01 7.55 37.67
CA PHE A 429 3.30 6.15 37.89
C PHE A 429 4.71 5.82 37.36
N GLU A 430 5.26 4.71 37.80
CA GLU A 430 6.59 4.25 37.36
C GLU A 430 6.46 3.00 36.50
N HIS A 431 7.30 2.89 35.45
CA HIS A 431 7.46 1.71 34.63
C HIS A 431 8.89 1.64 34.09
N ALA A 432 9.54 0.50 34.22
CA ALA A 432 10.90 0.22 33.73
C ALA A 432 11.93 1.31 34.14
N GLY A 433 11.82 1.83 35.39
CA GLY A 433 12.73 2.84 35.94
C GLY A 433 12.53 4.27 35.41
N ARG A 434 11.42 4.52 34.68
CA ARG A 434 11.01 5.83 34.19
C ARG A 434 9.71 6.27 34.85
N ARG A 435 9.56 7.58 34.99
CA ARG A 435 8.36 8.17 35.55
C ARG A 435 7.45 8.70 34.46
N TYR A 436 6.21 8.26 34.50
CA TYR A 436 5.16 8.67 33.57
C TYR A 436 4.04 9.38 34.32
N ARG A 437 3.26 10.17 33.63
CA ARG A 437 2.01 10.77 34.11
C ARG A 437 0.90 10.44 33.12
N ARG A 438 -0.19 9.86 33.61
CA ARG A 438 -1.38 9.66 32.76
C ARG A 438 -1.98 11.01 32.40
N ILE A 439 -2.17 11.29 31.11
CA ILE A 439 -2.68 12.57 30.63
C ILE A 439 -4.05 12.39 29.97
N SER A 440 -4.85 13.49 29.98
CA SER A 440 -6.13 13.53 29.30
C SER A 440 -5.94 13.80 27.80
N ARG A 441 -6.94 13.43 27.00
CA ARG A 441 -6.97 13.78 25.56
C ARG A 441 -6.88 15.27 25.28
N HIS A 442 -7.31 16.12 26.22
CA HIS A 442 -7.29 17.58 26.07
C HIS A 442 -5.88 18.16 26.21
N GLU A 443 -4.99 17.46 26.90
CA GLU A 443 -3.59 17.87 27.09
C GLU A 443 -2.69 17.45 25.92
N ASP A 444 -3.17 16.57 25.05
CA ASP A 444 -2.38 16.11 23.90
C ASP A 444 -2.14 17.23 22.89
N ARG A 445 -0.87 17.56 22.70
CA ARG A 445 -0.39 18.57 21.74
C ARG A 445 -0.53 18.11 20.29
N ALA A 446 -0.63 16.80 20.05
CA ALA A 446 -0.71 16.18 18.73
C ALA A 446 -2.15 15.82 18.31
N ARG A 447 -3.16 16.58 18.72
CA ARG A 447 -4.60 16.37 18.48
C ARG A 447 -4.97 15.77 17.12
N ARG A 448 -4.16 15.98 16.10
CA ARG A 448 -4.42 15.47 14.73
C ARG A 448 -4.21 13.96 14.58
N ARG A 449 -3.44 13.30 15.46
CA ARG A 449 -3.21 11.85 15.42
C ARG A 449 -4.28 11.06 16.18
N LEU A 450 -4.97 11.72 17.12
CA LEU A 450 -5.93 11.12 18.05
C LEU A 450 -7.36 11.00 17.50
N GLN A 451 -7.60 11.43 16.28
CA GLN A 451 -8.95 11.60 15.71
C GLN A 451 -9.75 10.30 15.54
N TYR A 452 -9.14 9.12 15.74
CA TYR A 452 -9.68 7.86 15.25
C TYR A 452 -9.92 6.77 16.30
N ARG A 453 -9.61 6.97 17.57
CA ARG A 453 -9.82 5.96 18.63
C ARG A 453 -10.66 6.51 19.80
N GLN A 454 -11.62 5.71 20.27
CA GLN A 454 -12.53 6.14 21.36
C GLN A 454 -11.92 5.94 22.76
N SER A 455 -11.17 4.85 22.96
CA SER A 455 -10.53 4.54 24.25
C SER A 455 -9.02 4.57 24.09
N MET A 456 -8.42 5.73 24.32
CA MET A 456 -6.97 5.90 24.26
C MET A 456 -6.45 6.22 25.65
N ILE A 457 -5.42 5.51 26.03
CA ILE A 457 -4.63 5.80 27.20
C ILE A 457 -3.35 6.49 26.76
N LEU A 458 -3.18 7.69 27.28
CA LEU A 458 -2.04 8.55 26.98
C LEU A 458 -1.20 8.71 28.25
N ALA A 459 0.10 8.62 28.10
CA ALA A 459 1.05 8.91 29.16
C ALA A 459 2.12 9.89 28.67
N GLU A 460 2.53 10.79 29.52
CA GLU A 460 3.66 11.68 29.32
C GLU A 460 4.85 11.14 30.12
N ASP A 461 5.97 10.90 29.47
CA ASP A 461 7.24 10.64 30.11
C ASP A 461 7.71 11.96 30.80
N LEU A 462 7.82 11.93 32.10
CA LEU A 462 8.13 13.15 32.90
C LEU A 462 9.57 13.61 32.75
N ASP A 463 10.47 12.74 32.34
CA ASP A 463 11.88 13.06 32.18
C ASP A 463 12.15 13.70 30.81
N SER A 464 11.50 13.19 29.74
CA SER A 464 11.65 13.69 28.38
C SER A 464 10.55 14.64 27.92
N GLY A 465 9.40 14.69 28.60
CA GLY A 465 8.20 15.44 28.18
C GLY A 465 7.52 14.87 26.93
N VAL A 466 7.89 13.68 26.50
CA VAL A 466 7.31 13.00 25.32
C VAL A 466 5.97 12.37 25.68
N GLN A 467 4.97 12.63 24.87
CA GLN A 467 3.64 12.04 25.02
C GLN A 467 3.51 10.76 24.20
N HIS A 468 3.08 9.69 24.84
CA HIS A 468 2.91 8.36 24.26
C HIS A 468 1.44 7.98 24.18
N ASP A 469 1.01 7.48 23.03
CA ASP A 469 -0.24 6.73 22.88
C ASP A 469 0.05 5.28 23.28
N VAL A 470 -0.12 4.97 24.56
CA VAL A 470 0.24 3.68 25.16
C VAL A 470 -0.61 2.55 24.57
N THR A 471 -1.91 2.78 24.40
CA THR A 471 -2.81 1.82 23.75
C THR A 471 -2.36 1.46 22.32
N HIS A 472 -1.91 2.48 21.56
CA HIS A 472 -1.42 2.23 20.21
C HIS A 472 -0.08 1.50 20.19
N SER A 473 0.81 1.84 21.12
CA SER A 473 2.13 1.21 21.20
C SER A 473 2.02 -0.26 21.53
N GLU A 474 1.16 -0.62 22.49
CA GLU A 474 0.88 -2.02 22.85
C GLU A 474 0.23 -2.77 21.66
N ASP A 475 -0.79 -2.20 21.03
CA ASP A 475 -1.45 -2.80 19.86
C ASP A 475 -0.46 -3.07 18.72
N GLU A 476 0.47 -2.15 18.43
CA GLU A 476 1.52 -2.38 17.43
C GLU A 476 2.52 -3.45 17.84
N ALA A 477 2.88 -3.52 19.12
CA ALA A 477 3.80 -4.53 19.63
C ALA A 477 3.17 -5.92 19.55
N PHE A 478 1.93 -6.07 19.99
CA PHE A 478 1.16 -7.31 19.90
C PHE A 478 1.06 -7.82 18.45
N TRP A 479 0.60 -6.97 17.53
CA TRP A 479 0.44 -7.38 16.15
C TRP A 479 1.76 -7.65 15.45
N ALA A 480 2.84 -6.95 15.82
CA ALA A 480 4.17 -7.24 15.29
C ALA A 480 4.63 -8.65 15.68
N LEU A 481 4.49 -9.02 16.95
CA LEU A 481 4.81 -10.35 17.46
C LEU A 481 3.94 -11.41 16.77
N ALA A 482 2.63 -11.26 16.75
CA ALA A 482 1.70 -12.23 16.16
C ALA A 482 1.99 -12.48 14.66
N VAL A 483 2.31 -11.43 13.90
CA VAL A 483 2.67 -11.55 12.47
C VAL A 483 4.00 -12.27 12.29
N ILE A 484 5.02 -11.91 13.06
CA ILE A 484 6.36 -12.52 12.97
C ILE A 484 6.27 -14.02 13.32
N GLU A 485 5.61 -14.35 14.42
CA GLU A 485 5.42 -15.72 14.88
C GLU A 485 4.65 -16.58 13.85
N THR A 486 3.53 -16.06 13.34
CA THR A 486 2.76 -16.81 12.36
C THR A 486 3.55 -17.06 11.07
N LEU A 487 4.26 -16.05 10.56
CA LEU A 487 5.09 -16.20 9.36
C LEU A 487 6.24 -17.18 9.58
N ARG A 488 6.86 -17.15 10.76
CA ARG A 488 7.96 -18.05 11.12
C ARG A 488 7.54 -19.51 11.20
N HIS A 489 6.41 -19.78 11.86
CA HIS A 489 5.93 -21.14 12.07
C HIS A 489 5.30 -21.79 10.84
N THR A 490 4.84 -20.98 9.88
CA THR A 490 4.06 -21.50 8.75
C THR A 490 4.77 -21.35 7.39
N GLY A 491 5.68 -20.41 7.27
CA GLY A 491 6.29 -20.07 5.98
C GLY A 491 5.28 -19.63 4.90
N ILE A 492 4.07 -19.22 5.27
CA ILE A 492 3.02 -18.80 4.32
C ILE A 492 3.40 -17.50 3.62
N ARG A 493 2.73 -17.22 2.50
CA ARG A 493 2.83 -15.92 1.82
C ARG A 493 2.08 -14.86 2.61
N ILE A 494 2.47 -13.60 2.44
CA ILE A 494 1.81 -12.48 3.13
C ILE A 494 0.33 -12.35 2.72
N GLU A 495 0.01 -12.65 1.47
CA GLU A 495 -1.36 -12.67 0.97
C GLU A 495 -2.17 -13.78 1.66
N GLU A 496 -1.56 -14.95 1.87
CA GLU A 496 -2.17 -16.08 2.59
C GLU A 496 -2.40 -15.75 4.07
N LEU A 497 -1.48 -15.04 4.72
CA LEU A 497 -1.67 -14.52 6.07
C LEU A 497 -2.92 -13.63 6.18
N GLN A 498 -3.15 -12.79 5.17
CA GLN A 498 -4.31 -11.91 5.12
C GLN A 498 -5.64 -12.67 4.91
N GLU A 499 -5.58 -13.88 4.37
CA GLU A 499 -6.73 -14.76 4.12
C GLU A 499 -7.06 -15.67 5.31
N ILE A 500 -6.18 -15.81 6.30
CA ILE A 500 -6.45 -16.67 7.46
C ILE A 500 -7.70 -16.15 8.19
N THR A 501 -8.70 -17.03 8.31
CA THR A 501 -9.93 -16.78 9.06
C THR A 501 -9.99 -17.72 10.28
N HIS A 502 -10.88 -17.40 11.21
CA HIS A 502 -11.19 -18.33 12.31
C HIS A 502 -11.71 -19.70 11.82
N LEU A 503 -12.35 -19.71 10.64
CA LEU A 503 -12.87 -20.93 10.00
C LEU A 503 -11.78 -21.81 9.37
N ALA A 504 -10.57 -21.29 9.22
CA ALA A 504 -9.43 -22.03 8.66
C ALA A 504 -8.78 -22.99 9.66
N LEU A 505 -9.14 -22.91 10.94
CA LEU A 505 -8.69 -23.85 11.96
C LEU A 505 -9.61 -25.07 11.96
N VAL A 506 -9.06 -26.21 11.54
CA VAL A 506 -9.77 -27.49 11.44
C VAL A 506 -9.06 -28.55 12.27
N SER A 507 -9.80 -29.58 12.72
CA SER A 507 -9.23 -30.73 13.43
C SER A 507 -9.26 -31.95 12.52
N TYR A 508 -8.20 -32.75 12.58
CA TYR A 508 -8.10 -34.03 11.88
C TYR A 508 -7.81 -35.12 12.90
N GLN A 509 -8.60 -36.18 12.91
CA GLN A 509 -8.36 -37.32 13.78
C GLN A 509 -7.57 -38.37 13.00
N LEU A 510 -6.40 -38.76 13.54
CA LEU A 510 -5.58 -39.83 12.99
C LEU A 510 -6.31 -41.14 13.08
N PRO A 511 -6.49 -41.91 11.99
CA PRO A 511 -7.24 -43.14 11.99
C PRO A 511 -6.62 -44.24 12.90
N ASP A 512 -5.29 -44.27 13.00
CA ASP A 512 -4.55 -45.32 13.68
C ASP A 512 -4.47 -45.12 15.20
N THR A 513 -4.40 -43.85 15.64
CA THR A 513 -4.19 -43.53 17.06
C THR A 513 -5.40 -42.90 17.74
N GLY A 514 -6.34 -42.36 16.94
CA GLY A 514 -7.45 -41.55 17.43
C GLY A 514 -7.03 -40.14 17.87
N GLU A 515 -5.76 -39.78 17.74
CA GLU A 515 -5.22 -38.48 18.11
C GLU A 515 -5.85 -37.38 17.26
N VAL A 516 -6.28 -36.27 17.90
CA VAL A 516 -6.82 -35.10 17.24
C VAL A 516 -5.68 -34.12 16.96
N VAL A 517 -5.39 -33.90 15.68
CA VAL A 517 -4.33 -33.03 15.21
C VAL A 517 -4.94 -31.72 14.70
N PRO A 518 -4.57 -30.56 15.27
CA PRO A 518 -5.03 -29.29 14.77
C PRO A 518 -4.31 -28.92 13.46
N LEU A 519 -5.07 -28.53 12.46
CA LEU A 519 -4.59 -28.13 11.14
C LEU A 519 -5.06 -26.72 10.80
N LEU A 520 -4.22 -25.99 10.06
CA LEU A 520 -4.54 -24.71 9.49
C LEU A 520 -4.72 -24.85 7.96
N GLN A 521 -5.92 -24.63 7.50
CA GLN A 521 -6.27 -24.64 6.09
C GLN A 521 -5.83 -23.33 5.43
N ILE A 522 -4.98 -23.43 4.43
CA ILE A 522 -4.53 -22.29 3.63
C ILE A 522 -5.27 -22.32 2.29
N VAL A 523 -6.07 -21.29 2.07
CA VAL A 523 -6.83 -21.15 0.82
C VAL A 523 -5.92 -21.03 -0.39
N PRO A 524 -6.41 -21.46 -1.59
CA PRO A 524 -5.66 -21.32 -2.83
C PRO A 524 -5.22 -19.86 -3.06
N SER A 525 -3.93 -19.69 -3.27
CA SER A 525 -3.32 -18.41 -3.64
C SER A 525 -2.73 -18.51 -5.05
N LYS A 526 -1.61 -17.85 -5.30
CA LYS A 526 -0.92 -17.83 -6.60
C LYS A 526 -0.67 -19.19 -7.26
N SER A 527 -0.57 -20.29 -6.50
CA SER A 527 -0.41 -21.66 -7.02
C SER A 527 -1.72 -22.41 -7.24
N ASN A 528 -2.84 -21.81 -6.91
CA ASN A 528 -4.20 -22.36 -7.05
C ASN A 528 -4.41 -23.71 -6.33
N GLU A 529 -3.59 -24.03 -5.34
CA GLU A 529 -3.68 -25.24 -4.52
C GLU A 529 -4.00 -24.90 -3.08
N GLU A 530 -5.03 -25.54 -2.55
CA GLU A 530 -5.34 -25.58 -1.14
C GLU A 530 -4.37 -26.50 -0.43
N ARG A 531 -3.99 -26.18 0.80
CA ARG A 531 -3.11 -27.03 1.62
C ARG A 531 -3.42 -26.92 3.10
N LEU A 532 -3.08 -27.98 3.82
CA LEU A 532 -3.20 -28.07 5.25
C LEU A 532 -1.82 -28.00 5.89
N LEU A 533 -1.66 -27.13 6.89
CA LEU A 533 -0.46 -27.01 7.69
C LEU A 533 -0.73 -27.53 9.09
N LEU A 534 0.23 -28.25 9.65
CA LEU A 534 0.16 -28.67 11.06
C LEU A 534 0.27 -27.45 11.97
N VAL A 535 -0.62 -27.34 12.93
CA VAL A 535 -0.56 -26.29 13.96
C VAL A 535 0.25 -26.82 15.14
N THR A 536 1.46 -26.28 15.30
CA THR A 536 2.29 -26.60 16.47
C THR A 536 1.71 -25.94 17.74
N PRO A 537 2.05 -26.43 18.96
CA PRO A 537 1.59 -25.80 20.20
C PRO A 537 1.90 -24.30 20.29
N GLU A 538 3.06 -23.88 19.81
CA GLU A 538 3.49 -22.47 19.77
C GLU A 538 2.59 -21.65 18.85
N LEU A 539 2.36 -22.14 17.63
CA LEU A 539 1.45 -21.48 16.68
C LEU A 539 0.01 -21.43 17.22
N ALA A 540 -0.44 -22.52 17.86
CA ALA A 540 -1.76 -22.56 18.50
C ALA A 540 -1.90 -21.48 19.58
N SER A 541 -0.88 -21.28 20.43
CA SER A 541 -0.85 -20.22 21.43
C SER A 541 -0.97 -18.83 20.80
N VAL A 542 -0.22 -18.55 19.75
CA VAL A 542 -0.26 -17.26 19.03
C VAL A 542 -1.65 -17.02 18.43
N LEU A 543 -2.22 -17.99 17.73
CA LEU A 543 -3.54 -17.85 17.12
C LEU A 543 -4.66 -17.73 18.15
N ALA A 544 -4.57 -18.47 19.27
CA ALA A 544 -5.50 -18.34 20.39
C ALA A 544 -5.47 -16.93 21.00
N THR A 545 -4.28 -16.36 21.18
CA THR A 545 -4.12 -15.00 21.70
C THR A 545 -4.71 -13.96 20.74
N VAL A 546 -4.52 -14.12 19.42
CA VAL A 546 -5.15 -13.27 18.39
C VAL A 546 -6.68 -13.36 18.45
N ILE A 547 -7.23 -14.58 18.55
CA ILE A 547 -8.68 -14.82 18.66
C ILE A 547 -9.24 -14.18 19.92
N SER A 548 -8.57 -14.40 21.08
CA SER A 548 -8.99 -13.84 22.36
C SER A 548 -9.01 -12.30 22.33
N ARG A 549 -7.99 -11.68 21.73
CA ARG A 549 -7.95 -10.21 21.56
C ARG A 549 -9.09 -9.69 20.68
N LEU A 550 -9.31 -10.31 19.52
CA LEU A 550 -10.38 -9.89 18.62
C LEU A 550 -11.77 -10.03 19.27
N ARG A 551 -11.99 -11.08 20.06
CA ARG A 551 -13.24 -11.27 20.80
C ARG A 551 -13.37 -10.28 21.95
N GLY A 552 -12.29 -10.06 22.72
CA GLY A 552 -12.29 -9.10 23.83
C GLY A 552 -12.61 -7.68 23.38
N ASP A 553 -12.10 -7.28 22.23
CA ASP A 553 -12.34 -5.94 21.66
C ASP A 553 -13.70 -5.78 20.98
N ASN A 554 -14.51 -6.87 20.81
CA ASN A 554 -15.72 -6.89 19.99
C ASN A 554 -16.84 -7.76 20.58
N ASP A 555 -17.14 -7.58 21.86
CA ASP A 555 -18.29 -8.23 22.57
C ASP A 555 -18.35 -9.77 22.38
N GLY A 556 -17.20 -10.42 22.38
CA GLY A 556 -17.06 -11.86 22.24
C GLY A 556 -17.12 -12.41 20.81
N VAL A 557 -17.23 -11.55 19.80
CA VAL A 557 -17.37 -11.94 18.39
C VAL A 557 -16.17 -11.48 17.57
N ILE A 558 -15.73 -12.29 16.61
CA ILE A 558 -14.75 -11.86 15.62
C ILE A 558 -15.47 -11.10 14.49
N PRO A 559 -15.15 -9.83 14.24
CA PRO A 559 -15.81 -9.05 13.21
C PRO A 559 -15.69 -9.67 11.82
N LEU A 560 -16.78 -9.66 11.06
CA LEU A 560 -16.78 -10.07 9.66
C LEU A 560 -16.29 -8.92 8.79
N VAL A 561 -15.21 -9.12 8.06
CA VAL A 561 -14.56 -8.09 7.23
C VAL A 561 -14.32 -8.60 5.83
N ALA A 562 -14.66 -7.77 4.84
CA ALA A 562 -14.38 -8.07 3.44
C ALA A 562 -12.94 -7.68 3.09
N ARG A 563 -12.10 -8.65 2.74
CA ARG A 563 -10.73 -8.39 2.28
C ARG A 563 -10.75 -7.82 0.86
N CYS A 564 -10.04 -6.72 0.67
CA CYS A 564 -9.79 -6.15 -0.64
C CYS A 564 -8.38 -6.57 -1.12
N ASP A 565 -8.33 -7.41 -2.15
CA ASP A 565 -7.08 -7.75 -2.81
C ASP A 565 -6.65 -6.63 -3.76
N SER A 566 -5.57 -5.95 -3.39
CA SER A 566 -5.04 -4.82 -4.18
C SER A 566 -4.26 -5.25 -5.43
N CYS A 567 -3.86 -6.53 -5.52
CA CYS A 567 -3.15 -7.08 -6.67
C CYS A 567 -4.15 -7.61 -7.72
N GLU A 568 -5.17 -8.34 -7.25
CA GLU A 568 -6.21 -8.88 -8.12
C GLU A 568 -7.37 -7.92 -8.35
N HIS A 569 -7.44 -6.79 -7.64
CA HIS A 569 -8.50 -5.79 -7.72
C HIS A 569 -9.90 -6.35 -7.46
N VAL A 570 -9.99 -7.35 -6.60
CA VAL A 570 -11.25 -7.97 -6.17
C VAL A 570 -11.47 -7.79 -4.68
N THR A 571 -12.72 -7.85 -4.27
CA THR A 571 -13.09 -7.84 -2.85
C THR A 571 -13.85 -9.12 -2.55
N GLY A 572 -13.36 -9.89 -1.59
CA GLY A 572 -13.99 -11.12 -1.12
C GLY A 572 -15.26 -10.86 -0.29
N PRO A 573 -15.95 -11.92 0.12
CA PRO A 573 -17.06 -11.83 1.07
C PRO A 573 -16.57 -11.37 2.46
N PRO A 574 -17.46 -10.87 3.33
CA PRO A 574 -17.16 -10.62 4.73
C PRO A 574 -16.90 -11.94 5.46
N LEU A 575 -15.69 -12.12 6.01
CA LEU A 575 -15.27 -13.31 6.73
C LEU A 575 -14.59 -12.93 8.07
N PRO A 576 -14.53 -13.84 9.05
CA PRO A 576 -13.88 -13.60 10.35
C PRO A 576 -12.36 -13.74 10.23
N HIS A 577 -11.71 -12.81 9.51
CA HIS A 577 -10.27 -12.80 9.34
C HIS A 577 -9.54 -12.60 10.66
N LEU A 578 -8.43 -13.32 10.88
CA LEU A 578 -7.65 -13.21 12.11
C LEU A 578 -6.72 -12.00 12.10
N PHE A 579 -6.12 -11.66 10.95
CA PHE A 579 -5.22 -10.52 10.83
C PHE A 579 -5.97 -9.26 10.39
N GLN A 580 -6.90 -8.84 11.24
CA GLN A 580 -7.68 -7.61 11.09
C GLN A 580 -7.47 -6.71 12.31
N ARG A 581 -7.71 -5.43 12.14
CA ARG A 581 -7.70 -4.47 13.25
C ARG A 581 -8.66 -3.32 12.99
N ARG A 582 -9.00 -2.63 14.05
CA ARG A 582 -9.84 -1.45 13.96
C ARG A 582 -9.11 -0.32 13.23
N ALA A 583 -9.69 0.17 12.14
CA ALA A 583 -9.23 1.31 11.35
C ALA A 583 -10.31 2.40 11.38
N GLY A 584 -10.19 3.31 12.34
CA GLY A 584 -11.22 4.31 12.58
C GLY A 584 -12.46 3.71 13.23
N TRP A 585 -13.59 3.75 12.53
CA TRP A 585 -14.89 3.25 13.00
C TRP A 585 -15.18 1.80 12.61
N LYS A 586 -14.40 1.20 11.75
CA LYS A 586 -14.60 -0.17 11.24
C LYS A 586 -13.34 -1.02 11.39
N HIS A 587 -13.54 -2.33 11.31
CA HIS A 587 -12.45 -3.27 11.15
C HIS A 587 -12.04 -3.39 9.67
N ASP A 588 -10.76 -3.61 9.44
CA ASP A 588 -10.21 -3.83 8.10
C ASP A 588 -9.09 -4.87 8.18
N VAL A 589 -8.96 -5.74 7.18
CA VAL A 589 -7.84 -6.68 7.10
C VAL A 589 -6.54 -5.89 6.96
N MET A 590 -5.51 -6.28 7.67
CA MET A 590 -4.21 -5.61 7.63
C MET A 590 -3.61 -5.73 6.23
N ASN A 591 -3.37 -4.60 5.58
CA ASN A 591 -2.77 -4.59 4.26
C ASN A 591 -1.25 -4.82 4.31
N TYR A 592 -0.65 -5.16 3.15
CA TYR A 592 0.79 -5.42 3.01
C TYR A 592 1.67 -4.32 3.61
N LYS A 593 1.34 -3.04 3.40
CA LYS A 593 2.14 -1.92 3.91
C LYS A 593 2.16 -1.89 5.43
N MET A 594 1.03 -2.19 6.04
CA MET A 594 0.90 -2.23 7.48
C MET A 594 1.69 -3.40 8.08
N LEU A 595 1.51 -4.62 7.54
CA LEU A 595 2.26 -5.80 7.97
C LEU A 595 3.77 -5.58 7.83
N SER A 596 4.22 -5.01 6.71
CA SER A 596 5.63 -4.65 6.51
C SER A 596 6.14 -3.58 7.47
N ARG A 597 5.29 -2.63 7.89
CA ARG A 597 5.62 -1.61 8.88
C ARG A 597 5.78 -2.21 10.28
N LEU A 598 4.92 -3.13 10.66
CA LEU A 598 5.01 -3.84 11.94
C LEU A 598 6.32 -4.63 12.06
N ILE A 599 6.65 -5.42 11.05
CA ILE A 599 7.94 -6.16 10.97
C ILE A 599 9.12 -5.17 11.00
N GLY A 600 9.05 -4.11 10.20
CA GLY A 600 10.12 -3.09 10.14
C GLY A 600 10.31 -2.35 11.47
N GLY A 601 9.23 -2.06 12.20
CA GLY A 601 9.28 -1.45 13.53
C GLY A 601 9.95 -2.37 14.56
N ALA A 602 9.60 -3.65 14.58
CA ALA A 602 10.25 -4.64 15.44
C ALA A 602 11.76 -4.75 15.16
N LEU A 603 12.15 -4.79 13.88
CA LEU A 603 13.55 -4.81 13.48
C LEU A 603 14.35 -3.57 13.90
N THR A 604 13.74 -2.39 13.77
CA THR A 604 14.39 -1.15 14.17
C THR A 604 14.65 -1.12 15.68
N ARG A 605 13.68 -1.60 16.47
CA ARG A 605 13.84 -1.70 17.93
C ARG A 605 14.85 -2.75 18.34
N ALA A 606 14.88 -3.89 17.66
CA ALA A 606 15.85 -4.95 17.91
C ALA A 606 17.30 -4.54 17.60
N GLY A 607 17.52 -3.49 16.81
CA GLY A 607 18.85 -2.97 16.48
C GLY A 607 19.74 -3.96 15.75
N ILE A 608 19.18 -4.97 15.08
CA ILE A 608 19.92 -6.06 14.46
C ILE A 608 20.67 -5.56 13.22
N THR A 609 21.98 -5.76 13.21
CA THR A 609 22.86 -5.38 12.10
C THR A 609 23.42 -6.63 11.41
N GLY A 610 23.70 -6.50 10.12
CA GLY A 610 24.40 -7.51 9.34
C GLY A 610 25.92 -7.45 9.53
N GLN A 611 26.65 -8.31 8.84
CA GLN A 611 28.12 -8.39 8.88
C GLN A 611 28.81 -7.07 8.50
N THR A 612 28.15 -6.22 7.72
CA THR A 612 28.66 -4.90 7.29
C THR A 612 28.28 -3.76 8.24
N GLY A 613 27.67 -4.06 9.40
CA GLY A 613 27.17 -3.06 10.35
C GLY A 613 25.90 -2.33 9.90
N GLN A 614 25.35 -2.65 8.72
CA GLN A 614 24.09 -2.06 8.25
C GLN A 614 22.88 -2.76 8.89
N PRO A 615 21.78 -2.03 9.17
CA PRO A 615 20.57 -2.62 9.72
C PRO A 615 20.03 -3.72 8.82
N LEU A 616 19.77 -4.91 9.38
CA LEU A 616 19.12 -5.99 8.66
C LEU A 616 17.67 -5.65 8.37
N ARG A 617 17.21 -6.05 7.19
CA ARG A 617 15.80 -5.93 6.77
C ARG A 617 15.24 -7.32 6.50
N TYR A 618 14.16 -7.68 7.18
CA TYR A 618 13.36 -8.84 6.83
C TYR A 618 12.15 -8.39 6.02
N LEU A 619 11.92 -9.06 4.90
CA LEU A 619 10.69 -8.97 4.14
C LEU A 619 9.82 -10.17 4.50
N PRO A 620 8.49 -10.10 4.37
CA PRO A 620 7.62 -11.25 4.63
C PRO A 620 8.07 -12.53 3.91
N HIS A 621 8.56 -12.40 2.69
CA HIS A 621 9.06 -13.55 1.92
C HIS A 621 10.39 -14.13 2.42
N ASP A 622 11.15 -13.41 3.26
CA ASP A 622 12.35 -13.97 3.89
C ASP A 622 11.97 -15.01 4.96
N PHE A 623 10.87 -14.81 5.71
CA PHE A 623 10.37 -15.80 6.67
C PHE A 623 10.03 -17.13 5.98
N ARG A 624 9.40 -17.08 4.80
CA ARG A 624 9.12 -18.28 4.02
C ARG A 624 10.39 -19.04 3.61
N ARG A 625 11.42 -18.32 3.19
CA ARG A 625 12.71 -18.92 2.82
C ARG A 625 13.45 -19.47 4.03
N ILE A 626 13.42 -18.75 5.14
CA ILE A 626 13.99 -19.18 6.41
C ILE A 626 13.28 -20.46 6.88
N PHE A 627 11.94 -20.47 6.91
CA PHE A 627 11.16 -21.65 7.23
C PHE A 627 11.53 -22.85 6.34
N THR A 628 11.66 -22.64 5.03
CA THR A 628 12.05 -23.70 4.09
C THR A 628 13.44 -24.25 4.39
N THR A 629 14.40 -23.37 4.65
CA THR A 629 15.78 -23.76 4.95
C THR A 629 15.82 -24.52 6.27
N ASP A 630 15.20 -24.00 7.33
CA ASP A 630 15.16 -24.57 8.67
C ASP A 630 14.45 -25.94 8.66
N ALA A 631 13.30 -26.07 8.03
CA ALA A 631 12.57 -27.31 7.92
C ALA A 631 13.39 -28.41 7.20
N VAL A 632 14.02 -28.09 6.09
CA VAL A 632 14.80 -29.08 5.33
C VAL A 632 16.11 -29.41 6.03
N THR A 633 16.82 -28.44 6.63
CA THR A 633 18.01 -28.73 7.45
C THR A 633 17.68 -29.47 8.72
N GLY A 634 16.46 -29.31 9.24
CA GLY A 634 15.89 -30.10 10.36
C GLY A 634 15.45 -31.52 9.97
N GLY A 635 15.60 -31.93 8.70
CA GLY A 635 15.35 -33.28 8.21
C GLY A 635 14.05 -33.47 7.46
N LEU A 636 13.24 -32.44 7.23
CA LEU A 636 12.02 -32.55 6.43
C LEU A 636 12.38 -32.78 4.94
N PRO A 637 11.87 -33.83 4.28
CA PRO A 637 12.13 -34.07 2.86
C PRO A 637 11.70 -32.88 1.99
N VAL A 638 12.53 -32.51 1.01
CA VAL A 638 12.32 -31.31 0.15
C VAL A 638 10.98 -31.35 -0.58
N HIS A 639 10.51 -32.55 -1.02
CA HIS A 639 9.23 -32.67 -1.69
C HIS A 639 8.03 -32.47 -0.74
N ILE A 640 8.17 -32.82 0.54
CA ILE A 640 7.16 -32.53 1.56
C ILE A 640 7.17 -31.02 1.87
N ALA A 641 8.35 -30.42 2.02
CA ALA A 641 8.49 -28.98 2.18
C ALA A 641 7.86 -28.22 0.98
N ALA A 642 8.06 -28.71 -0.25
CA ALA A 642 7.45 -28.15 -1.44
C ALA A 642 5.91 -28.14 -1.36
N ARG A 643 5.32 -29.27 -0.94
CA ARG A 643 3.85 -29.39 -0.75
C ARG A 643 3.34 -28.44 0.34
N LEU A 644 3.97 -28.43 1.53
CA LEU A 644 3.58 -27.53 2.62
C LEU A 644 3.62 -26.05 2.18
N LEU A 645 4.54 -25.70 1.31
CA LEU A 645 4.67 -24.33 0.77
C LEU A 645 3.76 -24.09 -0.45
N GLY A 646 3.11 -25.09 -1.03
CA GLY A 646 2.34 -24.96 -2.28
C GLY A 646 3.24 -24.52 -3.44
N HIS A 647 4.37 -25.18 -3.63
CA HIS A 647 5.22 -25.00 -4.79
C HIS A 647 4.87 -26.06 -5.83
N ALA A 648 4.49 -25.63 -7.03
CA ALA A 648 4.19 -26.53 -8.14
C ALA A 648 5.42 -27.36 -8.61
N SER A 649 6.64 -26.94 -8.25
CA SER A 649 7.88 -27.64 -8.58
C SER A 649 8.82 -27.67 -7.38
N VAL A 650 9.41 -28.84 -7.14
CA VAL A 650 10.45 -29.05 -6.11
C VAL A 650 11.66 -28.12 -6.35
N THR A 651 12.02 -27.85 -7.61
CA THR A 651 13.06 -26.92 -8.00
C THR A 651 12.87 -25.51 -7.41
N THR A 652 11.62 -25.07 -7.20
CA THR A 652 11.34 -23.80 -6.55
C THR A 652 11.73 -23.84 -5.07
N THR A 653 11.52 -24.97 -4.40
CA THR A 653 11.91 -25.17 -2.99
C THR A 653 13.42 -25.27 -2.87
N GLU A 654 14.08 -26.01 -3.73
CA GLU A 654 15.55 -26.12 -3.80
C GLU A 654 16.22 -24.76 -3.99
N ALA A 655 15.63 -23.87 -4.80
CA ALA A 655 16.11 -22.52 -4.98
C ALA A 655 16.07 -21.66 -3.70
N TYR A 656 15.29 -22.05 -2.69
CA TYR A 656 15.18 -21.33 -1.40
C TYR A 656 16.19 -21.86 -0.35
N LEU A 657 16.76 -23.03 -0.56
CA LEU A 657 17.67 -23.64 0.39
C LEU A 657 19.03 -22.93 0.39
N ALA A 658 19.37 -22.31 1.51
CA ALA A 658 20.70 -21.83 1.78
C ALA A 658 21.45 -22.89 2.59
N VAL A 659 22.31 -23.65 1.96
CA VAL A 659 23.12 -24.66 2.64
C VAL A 659 24.21 -23.99 3.46
N PHE A 660 24.24 -24.28 4.75
CA PHE A 660 25.33 -23.91 5.65
C PHE A 660 26.37 -25.05 5.67
N GLN A 661 27.64 -24.68 5.71
CA GLN A 661 28.73 -25.65 5.63
C GLN A 661 28.71 -26.62 6.83
N ASP A 662 28.40 -26.12 8.02
CA ASP A 662 28.27 -26.92 9.24
C ASP A 662 27.08 -27.89 9.19
N ASP A 663 25.97 -27.47 8.59
CA ASP A 663 24.80 -28.33 8.43
C ASP A 663 25.06 -29.45 7.42
N LEU A 664 25.77 -29.13 6.33
CA LEU A 664 26.20 -30.13 5.36
C LEU A 664 27.04 -31.22 6.05
N ILE A 665 28.01 -30.80 6.87
CA ILE A 665 28.88 -31.73 7.61
C ILE A 665 28.08 -32.54 8.62
N ARG A 666 27.17 -31.93 9.38
CA ARG A 666 26.30 -32.61 10.36
C ARG A 666 25.38 -33.64 9.69
N CYS A 667 24.66 -33.24 8.68
CA CYS A 667 23.74 -34.13 7.95
C CYS A 667 24.48 -35.29 7.30
N TYR A 668 25.68 -35.04 6.71
CA TYR A 668 26.46 -36.09 6.11
C TYR A 668 27.03 -37.07 7.14
N ARG A 669 27.50 -36.57 8.30
CA ARG A 669 27.92 -37.41 9.44
C ARG A 669 26.77 -38.25 9.97
N ALA A 670 25.58 -37.68 10.17
CA ALA A 670 24.40 -38.39 10.62
C ALA A 670 24.01 -39.50 9.63
N PHE A 671 24.01 -39.20 8.32
CA PHE A 671 23.79 -40.20 7.27
C PHE A 671 24.80 -41.34 7.33
N LEU A 672 26.10 -41.02 7.41
CA LEU A 672 27.16 -42.01 7.51
C LEU A 672 27.00 -42.86 8.79
N ASN A 673 26.67 -42.27 9.93
CA ASN A 673 26.42 -42.98 11.17
C ASN A 673 25.18 -43.89 11.08
N GLY A 674 24.09 -43.42 10.49
CA GLY A 674 22.90 -44.24 10.22
C GLY A 674 23.21 -45.40 9.28
N ARG A 675 24.02 -45.18 8.26
CA ARG A 675 24.48 -46.23 7.34
C ARG A 675 25.40 -47.25 8.03
N ARG A 676 26.29 -46.80 8.94
CA ARG A 676 27.14 -47.68 9.74
C ARG A 676 26.30 -48.52 10.72
N ALA A 677 25.31 -47.94 11.38
CA ALA A 677 24.41 -48.64 12.30
C ALA A 677 23.55 -49.71 11.60
N ALA A 678 23.26 -49.55 10.31
CA ALA A 678 22.45 -50.47 9.54
C ALA A 678 23.25 -51.64 8.86
N ARG A 679 24.57 -51.68 9.03
CA ARG A 679 25.45 -52.70 8.39
C ARG A 679 26.31 -53.44 9.44
N PRO A 680 26.70 -54.71 9.21
CA PRO A 680 27.58 -55.43 10.11
C PRO A 680 28.91 -54.72 10.33
N SER A 681 29.45 -54.72 11.54
CA SER A 681 30.68 -54.05 11.96
C SER A 681 31.92 -54.52 11.21
N GLU A 682 31.88 -55.72 10.60
CA GLU A 682 32.99 -56.33 9.86
C GLU A 682 33.32 -55.62 8.53
N GLU A 683 32.42 -54.82 8.01
CA GLU A 683 32.62 -54.03 6.76
C GLU A 683 33.37 -52.70 6.97
N TYR A 684 33.60 -52.28 8.22
CA TYR A 684 34.20 -50.97 8.51
C TYR A 684 35.46 -51.10 9.37
N ARG A 685 36.61 -50.96 8.73
CA ARG A 685 37.88 -50.78 9.42
C ARG A 685 38.01 -49.29 9.82
N GLU A 686 38.29 -49.02 11.09
CA GLU A 686 38.72 -47.70 11.49
C GLU A 686 40.13 -47.43 11.05
N PRO A 687 40.46 -46.30 10.41
CA PRO A 687 41.82 -45.97 10.07
C PRO A 687 42.67 -45.80 11.33
N THR A 688 43.90 -46.24 11.30
CA THR A 688 44.87 -46.02 12.35
C THR A 688 45.18 -44.53 12.52
N ASP A 689 45.66 -44.12 13.70
CA ASP A 689 46.06 -42.74 13.95
C ASP A 689 47.20 -42.24 13.00
N ALA A 690 47.99 -43.16 12.46
CA ALA A 690 49.01 -42.84 11.48
C ALA A 690 48.42 -42.53 10.11
N GLU A 691 47.51 -43.37 9.62
CA GLU A 691 46.76 -43.16 8.37
C GLU A 691 45.90 -41.88 8.44
N TRP A 692 45.35 -41.59 9.62
CA TRP A 692 44.56 -40.38 9.82
C TRP A 692 45.43 -39.10 9.81
N ARG A 693 46.63 -39.17 10.39
CA ARG A 693 47.60 -38.06 10.34
C ARG A 693 48.14 -37.82 8.93
N GLU A 694 48.47 -38.89 8.20
CA GLU A 694 48.90 -38.81 6.79
C GLU A 694 47.81 -38.20 5.92
N PHE A 695 46.53 -38.62 6.11
CA PHE A 695 45.39 -38.03 5.44
C PHE A 695 45.26 -36.53 5.75
N GLN A 696 45.36 -36.12 7.01
CA GLN A 696 45.26 -34.70 7.41
C GLN A 696 46.45 -33.88 6.84
N GLN A 697 47.63 -34.46 6.78
CA GLN A 697 48.81 -33.83 6.22
C GLN A 697 48.63 -33.55 4.73
N HIS A 698 48.09 -34.49 3.96
CA HIS A 698 47.70 -34.29 2.57
C HIS A 698 46.69 -33.15 2.35
N PHE A 699 45.79 -32.97 3.26
CA PHE A 699 44.83 -31.86 3.22
C PHE A 699 45.50 -30.51 3.47
N THR A 700 46.47 -30.46 4.36
CA THR A 700 47.23 -29.25 4.69
C THR A 700 48.16 -28.85 3.55
N GLU A 701 48.81 -29.83 2.91
CA GLU A 701 49.74 -29.64 1.80
C GLU A 701 49.03 -29.27 0.48
N ARG A 702 47.72 -29.55 0.35
CA ARG A 702 46.92 -29.24 -0.87
C ARG A 702 46.03 -27.98 -0.76
N LYS A 703 46.28 -27.18 0.24
CA LYS A 703 45.53 -25.93 0.40
C LYS A 703 45.96 -24.93 -0.70
N VAL A 704 45.10 -24.68 -1.67
CA VAL A 704 45.28 -23.71 -2.75
C VAL A 704 44.59 -22.43 -2.40
N GLU A 705 45.25 -21.29 -2.47
CA GLU A 705 44.69 -19.99 -2.07
C GLU A 705 43.52 -19.52 -2.93
N LEU A 706 43.39 -19.95 -4.18
CA LEU A 706 42.46 -19.41 -5.17
C LEU A 706 41.68 -20.46 -5.97
N GLY A 707 41.56 -21.72 -5.53
CA GLY A 707 40.82 -22.73 -6.27
C GLY A 707 40.95 -24.15 -5.71
N GLU A 708 40.34 -25.13 -6.39
CA GLU A 708 40.43 -26.56 -6.08
C GLU A 708 41.39 -27.25 -7.01
N CYS A 709 42.26 -28.13 -6.46
CA CYS A 709 43.21 -28.90 -7.26
C CYS A 709 42.46 -30.08 -7.95
N ALA A 710 42.48 -30.13 -9.28
CA ALA A 710 41.85 -31.18 -10.07
C ALA A 710 42.64 -32.51 -10.18
N ARG A 711 43.78 -32.63 -9.51
CA ARG A 711 44.56 -33.89 -9.51
C ARG A 711 43.89 -34.98 -8.68
N PRO A 712 43.91 -36.25 -9.12
CA PRO A 712 43.43 -37.35 -8.32
C PRO A 712 44.16 -37.45 -6.98
N TYR A 713 43.40 -37.77 -5.92
CA TYR A 713 43.91 -37.97 -4.58
C TYR A 713 45.02 -39.06 -4.56
N GLY A 714 46.14 -38.80 -3.83
CA GLY A 714 47.25 -39.75 -3.74
C GLY A 714 48.29 -39.64 -4.86
N THR A 715 48.16 -38.72 -5.82
CA THR A 715 49.19 -38.49 -6.86
C THR A 715 50.21 -37.47 -6.38
N PRO A 716 51.56 -37.76 -6.34
CA PRO A 716 52.56 -36.82 -5.93
C PRO A 716 52.51 -35.54 -6.76
N CYS A 717 52.55 -34.38 -6.11
CA CYS A 717 52.54 -33.08 -6.76
C CYS A 717 53.92 -32.40 -6.63
N GLN A 718 54.51 -32.04 -7.75
CA GLN A 718 55.80 -31.33 -7.77
C GLN A 718 55.67 -29.83 -7.44
N HIS A 719 54.45 -29.33 -7.42
CA HIS A 719 54.15 -27.89 -7.26
C HIS A 719 53.29 -27.58 -6.03
N GLU A 720 53.49 -28.29 -4.94
CA GLU A 720 52.82 -28.01 -3.68
C GLU A 720 53.04 -26.54 -3.31
N HIS A 721 51.94 -25.78 -3.19
CA HIS A 721 51.89 -24.33 -2.93
C HIS A 721 52.21 -23.38 -4.11
N ALA A 722 52.49 -23.85 -5.32
CA ALA A 722 52.86 -23.01 -6.46
C ALA A 722 51.91 -23.11 -7.67
N CYS A 723 50.64 -23.45 -7.45
CA CYS A 723 49.67 -23.68 -8.54
C CYS A 723 49.27 -22.41 -9.33
N LEU A 724 49.86 -21.27 -9.04
CA LEU A 724 49.66 -20.01 -9.79
C LEU A 724 50.46 -19.93 -11.10
N THR A 725 51.42 -20.84 -11.33
CA THR A 725 52.37 -20.77 -12.46
C THR A 725 52.04 -21.75 -13.60
N GLU A 726 51.13 -22.70 -13.41
CA GLU A 726 50.69 -23.62 -14.47
C GLU A 726 49.18 -23.64 -14.61
N LEU A 727 48.70 -23.45 -15.83
CA LEU A 727 47.32 -23.47 -16.29
C LEU A 727 46.63 -24.86 -16.10
N ILE A 728 46.45 -25.32 -14.87
CA ILE A 728 45.64 -26.50 -14.55
C ILE A 728 44.45 -26.06 -13.68
N PHE A 729 43.78 -24.99 -14.07
CA PHE A 729 42.52 -24.57 -13.50
C PHE A 729 41.38 -24.95 -14.46
N ILE A 730 40.57 -25.91 -14.07
CA ILE A 730 39.22 -26.10 -14.63
C ILE A 730 38.32 -25.13 -13.85
N GLY A 731 38.01 -23.95 -14.46
CA GLY A 731 37.13 -22.92 -13.94
C GLY A 731 35.68 -23.31 -13.92
#